data_466f131f4d1d78ac8a8a2bcea85c8d72
#
_entry.id   466f131f4d1d78ac8a8a2bcea85c8d72
#
_cell.length_a   1.000
_cell.length_b   1.000
_cell.length_c   1.000
_cell.angle_alpha   90.00
_cell.angle_beta   90.00
_cell.angle_gamma   90.00
#
_symmetry.space_group_name_H-M   'P 1'
#
loop_
_entity.id
_entity.type
_entity.pdbx_description
1 polymer ?
#
loop_
_entity_poly.entity_id
_entity_poly.type
_entity_poly.pdbx_seq_one_letter_code
_entity_poly.pdbx_strand_id
1 'polypeptide(L)'
;MIGAMSMLTIGLTALAITLGLPAPSAAAPVENAAGTDPCAVIAGQTFVVPADAMACLTSFPFNETLRQNVLDVVSKVFDFYTFEDYYLAPVPEFGQPAVNIRAELARINGTTYDSDYAFNKDLYDMVNSLNDGHTGWYPYCYWDTFQNLLPAPVVSLEVDGVSSVYVVPDLVDFLSLIGTDYTSYFDNIEFDYARLAGAQVLEINGMDAYDYADYIADTVTGNYIDHGVRVNSVFSSYRISDNALSQRFGDIAGPIFPEQDNLTMTLIPVNATESETVVIPFLAVYTGEPFTDSASYWGLNCAANNETNGVDYSSVGVFTSSGSLHPRAVLAKSSSDGVGLPSQFVPNLPMVSGSEGVIKNYILDDNITGVMFVGSFDPDNYYDFQYDVSNATADLLAAGVSRLIIDLTNNGGGYVCLGEFLHQYLAGDSFGFPGYSTAIRANMLAQKIVAADIALDVPDEEVFYPPDNWAFTNDTVMPDTYNYITPDVTKTINNVTYAESQRFYDVCTPFNVTIPKNPPFDLNNVVIVSNADCASTCAQFSTLMYERHNTTIAVFGGKPGETMQFKGMAGEQVLEWYDIDSEIKTAQLQDDPLAPPDLLVSADFRHNWRTAYSWRDEEIPIAYYSELPQYRFPYTMDTYMNPQNLWSFAASQLFS
;
A
#
# COMPACT_ATOMS: atom_id res chain seq x y z
N MET A 1 38.25 -27.47 -35.33
CA MET A 1 38.33 -28.94 -35.17
C MET A 1 37.61 -29.32 -33.94
N ILE A 2 36.61 -30.10 -34.12
CA ILE A 2 35.59 -30.68 -33.28
C ILE A 2 36.25 -31.58 -32.23
N GLY A 3 35.73 -31.51 -31.00
CA GLY A 3 36.06 -32.46 -29.94
C GLY A 3 34.96 -32.42 -28.87
N ALA A 4 33.93 -33.24 -29.05
CA ALA A 4 32.92 -33.51 -28.04
C ALA A 4 33.48 -34.38 -26.92
N MET A 5 33.17 -34.03 -25.67
CA MET A 5 33.40 -34.92 -24.54
C MET A 5 32.10 -35.10 -23.76
N SER A 6 31.68 -36.34 -23.76
CA SER A 6 30.50 -36.92 -23.11
C SER A 6 30.64 -36.83 -21.58
N MET A 7 29.67 -36.28 -20.88
CA MET A 7 29.57 -36.38 -19.42
C MET A 7 28.71 -37.56 -19.01
N LEU A 8 29.32 -38.43 -18.24
CA LEU A 8 28.72 -39.59 -17.60
C LEU A 8 28.02 -39.12 -16.32
N THR A 9 26.71 -39.23 -16.26
CA THR A 9 25.91 -38.94 -15.07
C THR A 9 25.95 -40.18 -14.14
N ILE A 10 26.57 -40.03 -12.99
CA ILE A 10 26.46 -41.03 -11.88
C ILE A 10 25.35 -40.54 -10.96
N GLY A 11 24.23 -41.27 -10.96
CA GLY A 11 23.13 -41.04 -10.01
C GLY A 11 23.51 -41.54 -8.62
N LEU A 12 23.56 -40.65 -7.63
CA LEU A 12 23.50 -41.01 -6.22
C LEU A 12 22.04 -40.90 -5.77
N THR A 13 21.44 -42.04 -5.50
CA THR A 13 20.15 -42.13 -4.78
C THR A 13 20.43 -41.99 -3.29
N ALA A 14 20.15 -40.81 -2.74
CA ALA A 14 20.08 -40.59 -1.31
C ALA A 14 18.70 -41.04 -0.81
N LEU A 15 18.70 -42.05 0.05
CA LEU A 15 17.51 -42.54 0.74
C LEU A 15 17.28 -41.65 1.97
N ALA A 16 16.42 -40.64 1.84
CA ALA A 16 15.98 -39.83 2.96
C ALA A 16 14.89 -40.58 3.73
N ILE A 17 15.20 -41.00 4.95
CA ILE A 17 14.22 -41.50 5.91
C ILE A 17 13.57 -40.27 6.55
N THR A 18 12.44 -39.82 6.03
CA THR A 18 11.58 -38.85 6.69
C THR A 18 10.87 -39.52 7.85
N LEU A 19 11.26 -39.18 9.07
CA LEU A 19 10.43 -39.40 10.25
C LEU A 19 9.26 -38.42 10.16
N GLY A 20 8.14 -38.88 9.62
CA GLY A 20 6.91 -38.10 9.56
C GLY A 20 6.37 -37.87 10.98
N LEU A 21 6.45 -36.65 11.45
CA LEU A 21 5.54 -36.14 12.47
C LEU A 21 4.16 -36.03 11.80
N PRO A 22 3.06 -36.45 12.45
CA PRO A 22 1.74 -36.25 11.88
C PRO A 22 1.47 -34.74 11.79
N ALA A 23 1.28 -34.21 10.57
CA ALA A 23 0.74 -32.88 10.37
C ALA A 23 -0.57 -32.76 11.17
N PRO A 24 -0.83 -31.62 11.84
CA PRO A 24 -2.11 -31.36 12.45
C PRO A 24 -3.17 -31.49 11.36
N SER A 25 -4.16 -32.37 11.55
CA SER A 25 -5.24 -32.57 10.59
C SER A 25 -6.01 -31.26 10.49
N ALA A 26 -5.86 -30.56 9.36
CA ALA A 26 -6.79 -29.50 9.01
C ALA A 26 -8.21 -30.07 9.14
N ALA A 27 -9.07 -29.39 9.89
CA ALA A 27 -10.47 -29.79 10.01
C ALA A 27 -11.08 -29.75 8.61
N ALA A 28 -11.35 -30.93 8.04
CA ALA A 28 -12.07 -31.02 6.78
C ALA A 28 -13.45 -30.37 6.93
N PRO A 29 -13.96 -29.70 5.90
CA PRO A 29 -15.30 -29.12 5.92
C PRO A 29 -16.31 -30.22 6.35
N VAL A 30 -17.21 -29.84 7.25
CA VAL A 30 -18.32 -30.73 7.63
C VAL A 30 -19.20 -30.88 6.39
N GLU A 31 -19.36 -32.11 5.87
CA GLU A 31 -20.30 -32.40 4.78
C GLU A 31 -21.70 -31.92 5.19
N ASN A 32 -22.14 -30.81 4.61
CA ASN A 32 -23.51 -30.35 4.72
C ASN A 32 -24.42 -31.28 3.93
N ALA A 33 -25.45 -31.79 4.56
CA ALA A 33 -26.42 -32.69 3.97
C ALA A 33 -27.12 -32.05 2.75
N ALA A 34 -26.90 -32.60 1.54
CA ALA A 34 -27.70 -32.44 0.33
C ALA A 34 -27.92 -31.00 -0.21
N GLY A 35 -26.89 -30.11 -0.17
CA GLY A 35 -26.85 -28.86 -0.92
C GLY A 35 -25.72 -28.90 -1.95
N THR A 36 -25.83 -28.14 -3.04
CA THR A 36 -24.73 -27.92 -3.98
C THR A 36 -23.63 -27.19 -3.23
N ASP A 37 -22.37 -27.63 -3.36
CA ASP A 37 -21.20 -26.94 -2.78
C ASP A 37 -21.15 -25.49 -3.33
N PRO A 38 -21.23 -24.47 -2.48
CA PRO A 38 -21.33 -23.07 -2.96
C PRO A 38 -20.08 -22.62 -3.71
N CYS A 39 -18.89 -23.09 -3.35
CA CYS A 39 -17.68 -22.76 -4.08
C CYS A 39 -17.63 -23.47 -5.45
N ALA A 40 -18.15 -24.70 -5.56
CA ALA A 40 -18.23 -25.40 -6.85
C ALA A 40 -19.14 -24.68 -7.86
N VAL A 41 -20.09 -23.85 -7.40
CA VAL A 41 -20.97 -23.05 -8.28
C VAL A 41 -20.17 -22.01 -9.08
N ILE A 42 -19.16 -21.41 -8.46
CA ILE A 42 -18.39 -20.30 -9.04
C ILE A 42 -17.02 -20.73 -9.56
N ALA A 43 -16.66 -22.00 -9.39
CA ALA A 43 -15.35 -22.53 -9.80
C ALA A 43 -15.07 -22.28 -11.30
N GLY A 44 -13.90 -21.74 -11.62
CA GLY A 44 -13.45 -21.46 -12.98
C GLY A 44 -14.08 -20.24 -13.63
N GLN A 45 -14.87 -19.43 -12.91
CA GLN A 45 -15.39 -18.16 -13.38
C GLN A 45 -14.42 -17.02 -13.02
N THR A 46 -14.11 -16.14 -13.97
CA THR A 46 -13.32 -14.92 -13.74
C THR A 46 -14.15 -13.86 -13.05
N PHE A 47 -15.40 -13.70 -13.46
CA PHE A 47 -16.36 -12.74 -12.88
C PHE A 47 -17.52 -13.49 -12.26
N VAL A 48 -17.90 -13.05 -11.05
CA VAL A 48 -18.88 -13.74 -10.21
C VAL A 48 -19.87 -12.74 -9.65
N VAL A 49 -21.14 -13.11 -9.55
CA VAL A 49 -22.14 -12.31 -8.81
C VAL A 49 -21.74 -12.28 -7.33
N PRO A 50 -21.71 -11.09 -6.67
CA PRO A 50 -21.23 -10.97 -5.29
C PRO A 50 -21.95 -11.93 -4.30
N ALA A 51 -23.28 -12.11 -4.41
CA ALA A 51 -24.00 -13.05 -3.57
C ALA A 51 -23.48 -14.49 -3.68
N ASP A 52 -23.06 -14.94 -4.88
CA ASP A 52 -22.50 -16.29 -5.08
C ASP A 52 -21.07 -16.37 -4.53
N ALA A 53 -20.26 -15.31 -4.66
CA ALA A 53 -18.96 -15.20 -4.02
C ALA A 53 -19.10 -15.30 -2.49
N MET A 54 -19.99 -14.50 -1.90
CA MET A 54 -20.25 -14.53 -0.45
C MET A 54 -20.80 -15.86 0.04
N ALA A 55 -21.61 -16.56 -0.77
CA ALA A 55 -22.07 -17.90 -0.42
C ALA A 55 -20.91 -18.90 -0.30
N CYS A 56 -19.87 -18.78 -1.14
CA CYS A 56 -18.64 -19.56 -1.01
C CYS A 56 -17.84 -19.11 0.24
N LEU A 57 -17.52 -17.82 0.37
CA LEU A 57 -16.66 -17.30 1.43
C LEU A 57 -17.22 -17.55 2.84
N THR A 58 -18.54 -17.45 3.02
CA THR A 58 -19.21 -17.68 4.31
C THR A 58 -19.52 -19.14 4.60
N SER A 59 -19.25 -20.06 3.67
CA SER A 59 -19.48 -21.50 3.86
C SER A 59 -18.49 -22.18 4.80
N PHE A 60 -17.34 -21.57 5.05
CA PHE A 60 -16.32 -22.13 5.93
C PHE A 60 -16.72 -21.94 7.39
N PRO A 61 -16.81 -23.03 8.18
CA PRO A 61 -17.25 -22.95 9.55
C PRO A 61 -16.20 -22.27 10.42
N PHE A 62 -16.67 -21.49 11.40
CA PHE A 62 -15.81 -20.90 12.42
C PHE A 62 -15.01 -21.98 13.17
N ASN A 63 -13.71 -21.73 13.40
CA ASN A 63 -12.80 -22.63 14.09
C ASN A 63 -12.09 -21.93 15.24
N GLU A 64 -12.41 -22.33 16.47
CA GLU A 64 -11.84 -21.77 17.69
C GLU A 64 -10.31 -21.90 17.77
N THR A 65 -9.74 -22.99 17.27
CA THR A 65 -8.28 -23.20 17.28
C THR A 65 -7.58 -22.20 16.37
N LEU A 66 -8.15 -21.94 15.18
CA LEU A 66 -7.61 -20.94 14.25
C LEU A 66 -7.73 -19.53 14.84
N ARG A 67 -8.89 -19.18 15.43
CA ARG A 67 -9.05 -17.89 16.12
C ARG A 67 -7.99 -17.67 17.19
N GLN A 68 -7.78 -18.64 18.08
CA GLN A 68 -6.79 -18.51 19.15
C GLN A 68 -5.36 -18.37 18.61
N ASN A 69 -5.02 -19.09 17.56
CA ASN A 69 -3.74 -18.99 16.90
C ASN A 69 -3.53 -17.59 16.28
N VAL A 70 -4.50 -17.11 15.47
CA VAL A 70 -4.44 -15.80 14.83
C VAL A 70 -4.33 -14.68 15.88
N LEU A 71 -5.17 -14.70 16.92
CA LEU A 71 -5.16 -13.67 17.95
C LEU A 71 -3.88 -13.69 18.80
N ASP A 72 -3.26 -14.86 19.03
CA ASP A 72 -1.96 -14.94 19.72
C ASP A 72 -0.86 -14.29 18.86
N VAL A 73 -0.82 -14.58 17.55
CA VAL A 73 0.12 -13.95 16.62
C VAL A 73 -0.10 -12.45 16.58
N VAL A 74 -1.30 -11.99 16.23
CA VAL A 74 -1.63 -10.57 16.08
C VAL A 74 -1.35 -9.78 17.37
N SER A 75 -1.73 -10.32 18.54
CA SER A 75 -1.49 -9.66 19.82
C SER A 75 0.00 -9.49 20.12
N LYS A 76 0.82 -10.50 19.84
CA LYS A 76 2.28 -10.46 20.10
C LYS A 76 3.00 -9.56 19.08
N VAL A 77 2.56 -9.56 17.82
CA VAL A 77 3.13 -8.66 16.81
C VAL A 77 2.79 -7.19 17.10
N PHE A 78 1.61 -6.89 17.65
CA PHE A 78 1.32 -5.54 18.14
C PHE A 78 2.26 -5.05 19.27
N ASP A 79 3.01 -5.92 19.94
CA ASP A 79 4.04 -5.47 20.89
C ASP A 79 5.22 -4.77 20.18
N PHE A 80 5.40 -4.98 18.87
CA PHE A 80 6.39 -4.29 18.04
C PHE A 80 5.85 -3.02 17.37
N TYR A 81 4.54 -2.83 17.36
CA TYR A 81 3.89 -1.74 16.64
C TYR A 81 4.18 -0.39 17.29
N THR A 82 4.76 0.52 16.50
CA THR A 82 5.27 1.80 17.02
C THR A 82 4.19 2.79 17.42
N PHE A 83 2.98 2.73 16.84
CA PHE A 83 1.94 3.73 17.01
C PHE A 83 0.80 3.34 17.95
N GLU A 84 0.84 2.17 18.59
CA GLU A 84 -0.28 1.67 19.42
C GLU A 84 -0.85 2.72 20.37
N ASP A 85 0.02 3.47 21.06
CA ASP A 85 -0.38 4.40 22.09
C ASP A 85 -0.93 5.74 21.57
N TYR A 86 -0.64 6.07 20.30
CA TYR A 86 -1.20 7.26 19.62
C TYR A 86 -2.71 7.13 19.40
N TYR A 87 -3.22 5.93 19.16
CA TYR A 87 -4.65 5.66 18.91
C TYR A 87 -5.56 5.83 20.12
N LEU A 88 -5.01 5.88 21.33
CA LEU A 88 -5.81 6.12 22.53
C LEU A 88 -6.37 7.55 22.60
N ALA A 89 -5.67 8.52 22.00
CA ALA A 89 -6.13 9.89 21.86
C ALA A 89 -5.47 10.51 20.60
N PRO A 90 -6.02 10.24 19.42
CA PRO A 90 -5.46 10.71 18.15
C PRO A 90 -5.49 12.23 18.03
N VAL A 91 -4.61 12.76 17.18
CA VAL A 91 -4.48 14.19 16.91
C VAL A 91 -5.74 14.66 16.15
N PRO A 92 -6.48 15.67 16.67
CA PRO A 92 -7.77 16.08 16.09
C PRO A 92 -7.70 16.54 14.64
N GLU A 93 -6.57 17.10 14.22
CA GLU A 93 -6.34 17.64 12.87
C GLU A 93 -6.48 16.60 11.76
N PHE A 94 -6.33 15.32 12.09
CA PHE A 94 -6.44 14.23 11.10
C PHE A 94 -7.85 13.62 10.97
N GLY A 95 -8.78 13.95 11.89
CA GLY A 95 -10.12 13.34 11.89
C GLY A 95 -10.10 11.82 12.08
N GLN A 96 -9.11 11.31 12.83
CA GLN A 96 -8.93 9.88 13.07
C GLN A 96 -9.74 9.45 14.32
N PRO A 97 -10.43 8.29 14.30
CA PRO A 97 -11.11 7.77 15.49
C PRO A 97 -10.11 7.25 16.53
N ALA A 98 -10.50 7.33 17.81
CA ALA A 98 -9.74 6.69 18.89
C ALA A 98 -10.02 5.17 18.90
N VAL A 99 -8.96 4.37 18.99
CA VAL A 99 -9.03 2.91 19.02
C VAL A 99 -8.18 2.38 20.18
N ASN A 100 -8.76 1.53 21.02
CA ASN A 100 -8.01 0.77 22.00
C ASN A 100 -7.79 -0.65 21.49
N ILE A 101 -6.66 -0.86 20.81
CA ILE A 101 -6.32 -2.12 20.14
C ILE A 101 -6.48 -3.33 21.08
N ARG A 102 -5.96 -3.25 22.32
CA ARG A 102 -6.01 -4.38 23.26
C ARG A 102 -7.43 -4.68 23.75
N ALA A 103 -8.27 -3.66 23.90
CA ALA A 103 -9.68 -3.84 24.24
C ALA A 103 -10.46 -4.48 23.07
N GLU A 104 -10.17 -4.07 21.83
CA GLU A 104 -10.80 -4.64 20.65
C GLU A 104 -10.39 -6.10 20.42
N LEU A 105 -9.10 -6.44 20.56
CA LEU A 105 -8.66 -7.83 20.53
C LEU A 105 -9.36 -8.69 21.58
N ALA A 106 -9.55 -8.17 22.79
CA ALA A 106 -10.29 -8.85 23.84
C ALA A 106 -11.79 -9.02 23.49
N ARG A 107 -12.41 -8.03 22.84
CA ARG A 107 -13.79 -8.10 22.32
C ARG A 107 -13.91 -9.21 21.28
N ILE A 108 -13.02 -9.22 20.25
CA ILE A 108 -13.01 -10.22 19.19
C ILE A 108 -12.80 -11.62 19.77
N ASN A 109 -11.89 -11.76 20.75
CA ASN A 109 -11.68 -13.04 21.43
C ASN A 109 -12.92 -13.54 22.17
N GLY A 110 -13.78 -12.64 22.66
CA GLY A 110 -15.03 -12.98 23.37
C GLY A 110 -16.26 -13.13 22.46
N THR A 111 -16.15 -12.80 21.17
CA THR A 111 -17.28 -12.81 20.23
C THR A 111 -17.54 -14.21 19.67
N THR A 112 -18.80 -14.54 19.44
CA THR A 112 -19.21 -15.77 18.72
C THR A 112 -19.47 -15.44 17.26
N TYR A 113 -18.88 -16.21 16.37
CA TYR A 113 -19.00 -16.01 14.93
C TYR A 113 -19.70 -17.20 14.27
N ASP A 114 -20.48 -16.92 13.22
CA ASP A 114 -21.21 -17.95 12.45
C ASP A 114 -20.32 -18.63 11.39
N SER A 115 -19.23 -17.95 10.97
CA SER A 115 -18.29 -18.44 9.96
C SER A 115 -16.87 -17.97 10.24
N ASP A 116 -15.90 -18.62 9.59
CA ASP A 116 -14.49 -18.17 9.60
C ASP A 116 -14.33 -16.80 8.93
N TYR A 117 -15.10 -16.54 7.85
CA TYR A 117 -15.17 -15.22 7.20
C TYR A 117 -15.54 -14.13 8.21
N ALA A 118 -16.61 -14.33 8.99
CA ALA A 118 -17.09 -13.30 9.92
C ALA A 118 -16.05 -12.95 11.00
N PHE A 119 -15.27 -13.92 11.48
CA PHE A 119 -14.15 -13.69 12.40
C PHE A 119 -13.05 -12.86 11.74
N ASN A 120 -12.58 -13.30 10.56
CA ASN A 120 -11.49 -12.61 9.86
C ASN A 120 -11.88 -11.21 9.42
N LYS A 121 -13.16 -11.00 9.02
CA LYS A 121 -13.68 -9.68 8.66
C LYS A 121 -13.73 -8.73 9.85
N ASP A 122 -14.17 -9.18 11.03
CA ASP A 122 -14.19 -8.35 12.25
C ASP A 122 -12.76 -7.95 12.69
N LEU A 123 -11.80 -8.88 12.58
CA LEU A 123 -10.39 -8.56 12.84
C LEU A 123 -9.83 -7.58 11.78
N TYR A 124 -10.12 -7.82 10.50
CA TYR A 124 -9.75 -6.89 9.41
C TYR A 124 -10.31 -5.50 9.67
N ASP A 125 -11.60 -5.37 9.96
CA ASP A 125 -12.27 -4.08 10.18
C ASP A 125 -11.65 -3.33 11.38
N MET A 126 -11.35 -4.05 12.45
CA MET A 126 -10.68 -3.47 13.62
C MET A 126 -9.30 -2.90 13.25
N VAL A 127 -8.47 -3.66 12.54
CA VAL A 127 -7.14 -3.19 12.16
C VAL A 127 -7.24 -2.08 11.12
N ASN A 128 -8.15 -2.19 10.14
CA ASN A 128 -8.40 -1.16 9.13
C ASN A 128 -8.87 0.18 9.74
N SER A 129 -9.60 0.13 10.88
CA SER A 129 -10.03 1.33 11.62
C SER A 129 -8.88 2.15 12.21
N LEU A 130 -7.66 1.61 12.25
CA LEU A 130 -6.45 2.35 12.60
C LEU A 130 -6.08 3.38 11.53
N ASN A 131 -6.61 3.25 10.32
CA ASN A 131 -6.30 4.14 9.19
C ASN A 131 -4.79 4.27 8.92
N ASP A 132 -4.05 3.19 9.13
CA ASP A 132 -2.61 3.10 8.92
C ASP A 132 -2.32 2.00 7.91
N GLY A 133 -1.98 2.35 6.67
CA GLY A 133 -1.66 1.37 5.64
C GLY A 133 -0.35 0.61 5.88
N HIS A 134 0.43 1.01 6.90
CA HIS A 134 1.54 0.22 7.41
C HIS A 134 1.11 -0.83 8.45
N THR A 135 -0.19 -0.95 8.74
CA THR A 135 -0.71 -1.89 9.72
C THR A 135 -1.99 -2.51 9.18
N GLY A 136 -1.99 -3.82 8.98
CA GLY A 136 -3.11 -4.51 8.36
C GLY A 136 -3.14 -6.00 8.69
N TRP A 137 -4.33 -6.56 8.87
CA TRP A 137 -4.60 -7.98 8.86
C TRP A 137 -5.10 -8.39 7.48
N TYR A 138 -4.38 -9.21 6.77
CA TYR A 138 -4.67 -9.63 5.40
C TYR A 138 -4.94 -11.14 5.33
N PRO A 139 -6.16 -11.59 5.62
CA PRO A 139 -6.53 -13.00 5.47
C PRO A 139 -6.68 -13.32 3.99
N TYR A 140 -5.65 -13.87 3.36
CA TYR A 140 -5.59 -14.09 1.90
C TYR A 140 -6.76 -14.88 1.36
N CYS A 141 -7.32 -15.79 2.16
CA CYS A 141 -8.55 -16.53 1.87
C CYS A 141 -9.72 -15.61 1.43
N TYR A 142 -9.79 -14.41 1.95
CA TYR A 142 -10.91 -13.47 1.81
C TYR A 142 -10.50 -12.13 1.20
N TRP A 143 -9.32 -11.65 1.57
CA TRP A 143 -8.84 -10.35 1.17
C TRP A 143 -8.25 -10.34 -0.24
N ASP A 144 -7.66 -11.46 -0.68
CA ASP A 144 -6.90 -11.55 -1.93
C ASP A 144 -7.63 -12.29 -3.05
N THR A 145 -8.79 -12.89 -2.77
CA THR A 145 -9.46 -13.80 -3.70
C THR A 145 -10.54 -13.17 -4.56
N PHE A 146 -11.15 -12.08 -4.09
CA PHE A 146 -12.17 -11.35 -4.83
C PHE A 146 -11.97 -9.86 -4.70
N GLN A 147 -12.41 -9.13 -5.72
CA GLN A 147 -12.63 -7.69 -5.65
C GLN A 147 -13.96 -7.34 -6.29
N ASN A 148 -14.73 -6.50 -5.61
CA ASN A 148 -16.01 -6.06 -6.12
C ASN A 148 -15.85 -4.84 -7.04
N LEU A 149 -16.46 -4.85 -8.23
CA LEU A 149 -16.34 -3.78 -9.22
C LEU A 149 -17.71 -3.26 -9.61
N LEU A 150 -17.90 -1.94 -9.45
CA LEU A 150 -19.11 -1.24 -9.87
C LEU A 150 -18.91 -0.63 -11.27
N PRO A 151 -19.81 -0.84 -12.23
CA PRO A 151 -19.71 -0.22 -13.57
C PRO A 151 -20.12 1.26 -13.58
N ALA A 152 -19.78 1.98 -12.51
CA ALA A 152 -20.04 3.41 -12.34
C ALA A 152 -19.02 4.04 -11.39
N PRO A 153 -17.71 4.03 -11.69
CA PRO A 153 -16.72 4.77 -10.91
C PRO A 153 -17.13 6.25 -10.84
N VAL A 154 -16.83 6.89 -9.70
CA VAL A 154 -17.21 8.29 -9.45
C VAL A 154 -15.99 9.17 -9.22
N VAL A 155 -16.16 10.46 -9.50
CA VAL A 155 -15.12 11.47 -9.33
C VAL A 155 -15.71 12.77 -8.77
N SER A 156 -14.95 13.48 -7.94
CA SER A 156 -15.31 14.84 -7.48
C SER A 156 -14.77 15.85 -8.50
N LEU A 157 -15.66 16.60 -9.17
CA LEU A 157 -15.30 17.58 -10.20
C LEU A 157 -15.88 18.95 -9.88
N GLU A 158 -15.09 20.00 -10.15
CA GLU A 158 -15.58 21.36 -10.21
C GLU A 158 -16.08 21.69 -11.63
N VAL A 159 -17.35 22.05 -11.72
CA VAL A 159 -17.99 22.54 -12.95
C VAL A 159 -18.62 23.90 -12.64
N ASP A 160 -18.27 24.92 -13.42
CA ASP A 160 -18.76 26.31 -13.24
C ASP A 160 -18.53 26.87 -11.81
N GLY A 161 -17.43 26.46 -11.15
CA GLY A 161 -17.08 26.88 -9.80
C GLY A 161 -17.84 26.17 -8.68
N VAL A 162 -18.55 25.09 -8.99
CA VAL A 162 -19.26 24.23 -8.03
C VAL A 162 -18.73 22.81 -8.10
N SER A 163 -18.20 22.32 -6.99
CA SER A 163 -17.76 20.91 -6.90
C SER A 163 -18.94 20.00 -6.58
N SER A 164 -19.04 18.91 -7.33
CA SER A 164 -20.06 17.87 -7.16
C SER A 164 -19.47 16.50 -7.51
N VAL A 165 -20.15 15.44 -7.11
CA VAL A 165 -19.78 14.08 -7.48
C VAL A 165 -20.41 13.72 -8.83
N TYR A 166 -19.63 13.11 -9.71
CA TYR A 166 -20.06 12.66 -11.03
C TYR A 166 -19.67 11.21 -11.27
N VAL A 167 -20.46 10.46 -12.01
CA VAL A 167 -19.96 9.26 -12.66
C VAL A 167 -18.91 9.68 -13.68
N VAL A 168 -17.80 8.95 -13.76
CA VAL A 168 -16.71 9.31 -14.68
C VAL A 168 -17.24 9.56 -16.11
N PRO A 169 -16.89 10.69 -16.75
CA PRO A 169 -17.42 11.02 -18.07
C PRO A 169 -16.96 10.07 -19.19
N ASP A 170 -15.80 9.45 -19.04
CA ASP A 170 -15.20 8.47 -19.97
C ASP A 170 -15.60 7.02 -19.65
N LEU A 171 -16.69 6.81 -18.93
CA LEU A 171 -17.12 5.52 -18.38
C LEU A 171 -17.02 4.35 -19.37
N VAL A 172 -17.43 4.55 -20.61
CA VAL A 172 -17.43 3.47 -21.62
C VAL A 172 -16.00 3.06 -21.97
N ASP A 173 -15.12 4.04 -22.17
CA ASP A 173 -13.70 3.77 -22.47
C ASP A 173 -13.02 3.16 -21.25
N PHE A 174 -13.32 3.70 -20.06
CA PHE A 174 -12.81 3.19 -18.79
C PHE A 174 -13.13 1.70 -18.61
N LEU A 175 -14.40 1.31 -18.73
CA LEU A 175 -14.83 -0.08 -18.51
C LEU A 175 -14.39 -1.02 -19.63
N SER A 176 -14.24 -0.52 -20.86
CA SER A 176 -13.79 -1.34 -21.99
C SER A 176 -12.38 -1.94 -21.78
N LEU A 177 -11.55 -1.28 -20.96
CA LEU A 177 -10.20 -1.71 -20.66
C LEU A 177 -10.13 -2.84 -19.62
N ILE A 178 -11.23 -3.09 -18.86
CA ILE A 178 -11.31 -4.27 -17.98
C ILE A 178 -11.40 -5.55 -18.81
N GLY A 179 -12.11 -5.48 -19.94
CA GLY A 179 -12.27 -6.59 -20.87
C GLY A 179 -13.72 -6.88 -21.24
N THR A 180 -13.86 -7.64 -22.32
CA THR A 180 -15.19 -7.96 -22.88
C THR A 180 -16.04 -8.84 -21.98
N ASP A 181 -15.42 -9.68 -21.15
CA ASP A 181 -16.17 -10.58 -20.26
C ASP A 181 -16.89 -9.77 -19.18
N TYR A 182 -16.28 -8.71 -18.66
CA TYR A 182 -16.89 -7.78 -17.72
C TYR A 182 -18.07 -7.03 -18.36
N THR A 183 -17.85 -6.38 -19.49
CA THR A 183 -18.89 -5.56 -20.13
C THR A 183 -20.05 -6.40 -20.67
N SER A 184 -19.77 -7.62 -21.21
CA SER A 184 -20.82 -8.53 -21.70
C SER A 184 -21.76 -9.03 -20.59
N TYR A 185 -21.34 -9.07 -19.35
CA TYR A 185 -22.23 -9.40 -18.23
C TYR A 185 -23.38 -8.40 -18.13
N PHE A 186 -23.06 -7.10 -18.19
CA PHE A 186 -24.07 -6.03 -18.11
C PHE A 186 -24.98 -5.99 -19.33
N ASP A 187 -24.44 -6.27 -20.51
CA ASP A 187 -25.23 -6.43 -21.74
C ASP A 187 -26.25 -7.60 -21.61
N ASN A 188 -25.82 -8.72 -21.03
CA ASN A 188 -26.67 -9.90 -20.87
C ASN A 188 -27.83 -9.67 -19.87
N ILE A 189 -27.63 -8.84 -18.87
CA ILE A 189 -28.69 -8.46 -17.91
C ILE A 189 -29.46 -7.20 -18.35
N GLU A 190 -29.23 -6.72 -19.59
CA GLU A 190 -29.85 -5.52 -20.16
C GLU A 190 -29.63 -4.25 -19.31
N PHE A 191 -28.46 -4.15 -18.65
CA PHE A 191 -28.08 -2.97 -17.87
C PHE A 191 -27.28 -1.98 -18.72
N ASP A 192 -27.89 -0.87 -19.10
CA ASP A 192 -27.25 0.20 -19.88
C ASP A 192 -26.43 1.12 -18.96
N TYR A 193 -25.16 0.72 -18.68
CA TYR A 193 -24.24 1.55 -17.93
C TYR A 193 -23.77 2.78 -18.72
N ALA A 194 -23.74 2.73 -20.05
CA ALA A 194 -23.19 3.80 -20.89
C ALA A 194 -23.97 5.13 -20.70
N ARG A 195 -25.27 5.06 -20.43
CA ARG A 195 -26.10 6.24 -20.18
C ARG A 195 -25.76 6.98 -18.88
N LEU A 196 -24.99 6.35 -17.98
CA LEU A 196 -24.59 6.94 -16.71
C LEU A 196 -23.34 7.85 -16.86
N ALA A 197 -22.61 7.76 -17.96
CA ALA A 197 -21.40 8.51 -18.20
C ALA A 197 -21.59 10.02 -18.00
N GLY A 198 -20.80 10.63 -17.11
CA GLY A 198 -20.86 12.07 -16.80
C GLY A 198 -22.11 12.53 -16.04
N ALA A 199 -22.97 11.62 -15.57
CA ALA A 199 -24.14 11.99 -14.77
C ALA A 199 -23.72 12.58 -13.41
N GLN A 200 -24.37 13.65 -12.98
CA GLN A 200 -24.17 14.21 -11.65
C GLN A 200 -24.86 13.33 -10.61
N VAL A 201 -24.09 12.87 -9.62
CA VAL A 201 -24.61 12.04 -8.52
C VAL A 201 -25.05 12.93 -7.36
N LEU A 202 -26.30 12.82 -6.97
CA LEU A 202 -26.88 13.56 -5.86
C LEU A 202 -26.85 12.75 -4.57
N GLU A 203 -27.22 11.48 -4.67
CA GLU A 203 -27.29 10.56 -3.53
C GLU A 203 -26.77 9.18 -3.90
N ILE A 204 -26.15 8.52 -2.93
CA ILE A 204 -25.75 7.10 -2.99
C ILE A 204 -26.36 6.39 -1.79
N ASN A 205 -27.13 5.31 -2.03
CA ASN A 205 -27.87 4.58 -0.99
C ASN A 205 -28.76 5.48 -0.09
N GLY A 206 -29.29 6.58 -0.67
CA GLY A 206 -30.15 7.54 0.03
C GLY A 206 -29.42 8.52 0.94
N MET A 207 -28.07 8.56 0.89
CA MET A 207 -27.23 9.58 1.54
C MET A 207 -26.76 10.59 0.49
N ASP A 208 -26.53 11.85 0.86
CA ASP A 208 -25.82 12.80 0.01
C ASP A 208 -24.52 12.17 -0.52
N ALA A 209 -24.14 12.48 -1.76
CA ALA A 209 -23.01 11.80 -2.40
C ALA A 209 -21.67 12.02 -1.65
N TYR A 210 -21.45 13.21 -1.07
CA TYR A 210 -20.27 13.46 -0.26
C TYR A 210 -20.38 12.85 1.15
N ASP A 211 -21.57 12.80 1.74
CA ASP A 211 -21.77 12.10 3.03
C ASP A 211 -21.56 10.59 2.86
N TYR A 212 -21.90 10.03 1.70
CA TYR A 212 -21.57 8.64 1.39
C TYR A 212 -20.05 8.44 1.16
N ALA A 213 -19.37 9.41 0.57
CA ALA A 213 -17.91 9.39 0.46
C ALA A 213 -17.25 9.41 1.85
N ASP A 214 -17.73 10.23 2.78
CA ASP A 214 -17.28 10.22 4.18
C ASP A 214 -17.51 8.85 4.84
N TYR A 215 -18.70 8.26 4.62
CA TYR A 215 -19.01 6.93 5.15
C TYR A 215 -18.04 5.85 4.64
N ILE A 216 -17.71 5.84 3.35
CA ILE A 216 -16.72 4.91 2.79
C ILE A 216 -15.30 5.21 3.33
N ALA A 217 -14.93 6.48 3.43
CA ALA A 217 -13.65 6.90 4.03
C ALA A 217 -13.48 6.42 5.47
N ASP A 218 -14.57 6.42 6.24
CA ASP A 218 -14.57 6.02 7.65
C ASP A 218 -14.69 4.50 7.87
N THR A 219 -15.24 3.75 6.91
CA THR A 219 -15.58 2.33 7.14
C THR A 219 -14.88 1.35 6.20
N VAL A 220 -14.40 1.81 5.04
CA VAL A 220 -13.84 0.92 3.99
C VAL A 220 -12.39 1.27 3.66
N THR A 221 -12.10 2.56 3.39
CA THR A 221 -10.81 3.00 2.84
C THR A 221 -9.63 2.61 3.73
N GLY A 222 -9.66 2.91 5.04
CA GLY A 222 -8.50 2.70 5.90
C GLY A 222 -7.25 3.45 5.42
N ASN A 223 -6.09 2.85 5.55
CA ASN A 223 -4.78 3.23 4.98
C ASN A 223 -4.22 4.62 5.35
N TYR A 224 -5.04 5.66 5.48
CA TYR A 224 -4.57 7.05 5.62
C TYR A 224 -5.09 7.67 6.91
N ILE A 225 -4.19 8.19 7.75
CA ILE A 225 -4.56 8.82 9.03
C ILE A 225 -5.47 10.03 8.80
N ASP A 226 -5.18 10.85 7.79
CA ASP A 226 -5.94 12.05 7.46
C ASP A 226 -7.27 11.72 6.78
N HIS A 227 -8.39 12.22 7.34
CA HIS A 227 -9.73 11.98 6.82
C HIS A 227 -9.90 12.54 5.40
N GLY A 228 -9.37 13.74 5.12
CA GLY A 228 -9.48 14.34 3.78
C GLY A 228 -8.77 13.51 2.71
N VAL A 229 -7.65 12.86 3.04
CA VAL A 229 -6.97 11.91 2.14
C VAL A 229 -7.84 10.67 1.91
N ARG A 230 -8.42 10.08 2.97
CA ARG A 230 -9.35 8.96 2.83
C ARG A 230 -10.53 9.30 1.92
N VAL A 231 -11.14 10.47 2.11
CA VAL A 231 -12.23 10.96 1.24
C VAL A 231 -11.78 11.11 -0.20
N ASN A 232 -10.55 11.58 -0.46
CA ASN A 232 -10.07 11.68 -1.84
C ASN A 232 -9.81 10.31 -2.47
N SER A 233 -9.38 9.32 -1.69
CA SER A 233 -9.14 7.95 -2.13
C SER A 233 -10.42 7.21 -2.57
N VAL A 234 -11.60 7.62 -2.10
CA VAL A 234 -12.86 6.98 -2.55
C VAL A 234 -13.20 7.25 -4.01
N PHE A 235 -12.59 8.29 -4.60
CA PHE A 235 -12.82 8.73 -5.98
C PHE A 235 -11.84 8.10 -6.97
N SER A 236 -12.29 8.00 -8.22
CA SER A 236 -11.48 7.51 -9.34
C SER A 236 -10.38 8.50 -9.73
N SER A 237 -9.22 7.98 -10.13
CA SER A 237 -8.04 8.78 -10.53
C SER A 237 -7.09 7.97 -11.43
N TYR A 238 -6.04 8.63 -11.96
CA TYR A 238 -4.98 7.94 -12.70
C TYR A 238 -3.80 7.56 -11.79
N ARG A 239 -2.98 6.60 -12.24
CA ARG A 239 -1.76 6.15 -11.57
C ARG A 239 -0.76 5.55 -12.55
N ILE A 240 0.42 5.17 -12.06
CA ILE A 240 1.28 4.18 -12.73
C ILE A 240 1.10 2.85 -11.99
N SER A 241 0.78 1.79 -12.73
CA SER A 241 0.74 0.41 -12.26
C SER A 241 1.35 -0.48 -13.33
N ASP A 242 2.10 -1.51 -12.94
CA ASP A 242 2.83 -2.40 -13.87
C ASP A 242 3.65 -1.62 -14.92
N ASN A 243 4.38 -0.60 -14.46
CA ASN A 243 5.19 0.28 -15.30
C ASN A 243 4.40 1.02 -16.42
N ALA A 244 3.08 1.09 -16.32
CA ALA A 244 2.22 1.75 -17.29
C ALA A 244 1.24 2.74 -16.65
N LEU A 245 0.83 3.74 -17.42
CA LEU A 245 -0.26 4.62 -17.03
C LEU A 245 -1.56 3.82 -16.98
N SER A 246 -2.26 3.89 -15.87
CA SER A 246 -3.47 3.14 -15.60
C SER A 246 -4.48 3.98 -14.83
N GLN A 247 -5.69 3.46 -14.71
CA GLN A 247 -6.77 4.06 -13.94
C GLN A 247 -6.98 3.33 -12.61
N ARG A 248 -7.48 4.07 -11.61
CA ARG A 248 -7.91 3.55 -10.32
C ARG A 248 -9.42 3.77 -10.16
N PHE A 249 -10.15 2.74 -9.72
CA PHE A 249 -11.61 2.80 -9.57
C PHE A 249 -12.07 3.74 -8.46
N GLY A 250 -11.26 3.88 -7.41
CA GLY A 250 -11.69 4.47 -6.13
C GLY A 250 -12.48 3.47 -5.27
N ASP A 251 -12.51 3.71 -3.96
CA ASP A 251 -12.98 2.71 -3.00
C ASP A 251 -14.52 2.55 -3.02
N ILE A 252 -15.26 3.52 -3.56
CA ILE A 252 -16.71 3.37 -3.80
C ILE A 252 -16.99 2.33 -4.88
N ALA A 253 -16.20 2.32 -5.95
CA ALA A 253 -16.46 1.47 -7.11
C ALA A 253 -15.63 0.18 -7.13
N GLY A 254 -14.62 0.08 -6.26
CA GLY A 254 -13.72 -1.05 -6.19
C GLY A 254 -13.45 -1.54 -4.76
N PRO A 255 -14.47 -1.80 -3.92
CA PRO A 255 -14.24 -2.34 -2.58
C PRO A 255 -13.63 -3.74 -2.64
N ILE A 256 -12.77 -4.05 -1.67
CA ILE A 256 -12.01 -5.31 -1.61
C ILE A 256 -12.96 -6.52 -1.47
N PHE A 257 -13.94 -6.43 -0.56
CA PHE A 257 -14.84 -7.55 -0.27
C PHE A 257 -16.10 -7.50 -1.12
N PRO A 258 -16.58 -8.66 -1.64
CA PRO A 258 -17.79 -8.73 -2.46
C PRO A 258 -19.08 -8.76 -1.61
N GLU A 259 -19.16 -7.90 -0.58
CA GLU A 259 -20.28 -7.90 0.38
C GLU A 259 -21.53 -7.20 -0.14
N GLN A 260 -21.42 -6.39 -1.20
CA GLN A 260 -22.51 -5.64 -1.77
C GLN A 260 -22.88 -6.17 -3.16
N ASP A 261 -24.18 -6.48 -3.36
CA ASP A 261 -24.70 -6.89 -4.67
C ASP A 261 -24.93 -5.71 -5.60
N ASN A 262 -25.27 -4.55 -5.07
CA ASN A 262 -25.59 -3.36 -5.84
C ASN A 262 -25.44 -2.08 -5.03
N LEU A 263 -25.42 -0.95 -5.75
CA LEU A 263 -25.45 0.40 -5.21
C LEU A 263 -26.62 1.15 -5.84
N THR A 264 -27.39 1.90 -5.03
CA THR A 264 -28.46 2.75 -5.54
C THR A 264 -27.94 4.18 -5.66
N MET A 265 -28.02 4.78 -6.85
CA MET A 265 -27.66 6.17 -7.09
C MET A 265 -28.85 6.98 -7.56
N THR A 266 -29.09 8.15 -6.92
CA THR A 266 -29.95 9.20 -7.46
C THR A 266 -29.05 10.19 -8.21
N LEU A 267 -29.28 10.32 -9.52
CA LEU A 267 -28.38 11.09 -10.39
C LEU A 267 -29.16 11.89 -11.44
N ILE A 268 -28.52 12.93 -11.97
CA ILE A 268 -29.03 13.72 -13.11
C ILE A 268 -28.19 13.33 -14.34
N PRO A 269 -28.80 12.64 -15.33
CA PRO A 269 -28.09 12.29 -16.56
C PRO A 269 -27.64 13.52 -17.35
N VAL A 270 -26.61 13.36 -18.18
CA VAL A 270 -26.12 14.43 -19.06
C VAL A 270 -27.26 14.94 -19.95
N ASN A 271 -27.43 16.25 -20.05
CA ASN A 271 -28.53 16.94 -20.78
C ASN A 271 -29.93 16.72 -20.21
N ALA A 272 -30.10 16.13 -19.04
CA ALA A 272 -31.38 16.07 -18.31
C ALA A 272 -31.47 17.22 -17.28
N THR A 273 -32.70 17.51 -16.85
CA THR A 273 -32.99 18.46 -15.76
C THR A 273 -33.64 17.78 -14.57
N GLU A 274 -34.11 16.57 -14.77
CA GLU A 274 -34.80 15.77 -13.74
C GLU A 274 -33.84 14.66 -13.28
N SER A 275 -33.87 14.37 -11.99
CA SER A 275 -33.13 13.26 -11.43
C SER A 275 -33.85 11.93 -11.61
N GLU A 276 -33.11 10.86 -11.69
CA GLU A 276 -33.60 9.48 -11.63
C GLU A 276 -32.82 8.67 -10.60
N THR A 277 -33.46 7.60 -10.10
CA THR A 277 -32.79 6.64 -9.20
C THR A 277 -32.51 5.34 -9.95
N VAL A 278 -31.28 4.90 -9.92
CA VAL A 278 -30.77 3.70 -10.61
C VAL A 278 -30.18 2.75 -9.62
N VAL A 279 -30.49 1.46 -9.72
CA VAL A 279 -29.82 0.38 -9.01
C VAL A 279 -28.72 -0.16 -9.92
N ILE A 280 -27.49 -0.06 -9.50
CA ILE A 280 -26.29 -0.41 -10.26
C ILE A 280 -25.69 -1.69 -9.66
N PRO A 281 -25.64 -2.81 -10.39
CA PRO A 281 -25.13 -4.05 -9.87
C PRO A 281 -23.60 -4.05 -9.83
N PHE A 282 -23.03 -4.64 -8.79
CA PHE A 282 -21.60 -5.02 -8.75
C PHE A 282 -21.37 -6.33 -9.49
N LEU A 283 -20.13 -6.54 -9.90
CA LEU A 283 -19.61 -7.82 -10.37
C LEU A 283 -18.24 -8.04 -9.75
N ALA A 284 -18.06 -9.16 -9.03
CA ALA A 284 -16.80 -9.48 -8.39
C ALA A 284 -15.84 -10.15 -9.37
N VAL A 285 -14.60 -9.70 -9.44
CA VAL A 285 -13.52 -10.39 -10.15
C VAL A 285 -12.81 -11.34 -9.20
N TYR A 286 -12.57 -12.58 -9.64
CA TYR A 286 -11.78 -13.56 -8.91
C TYR A 286 -10.30 -13.40 -9.23
N THR A 287 -9.47 -13.32 -8.20
CA THR A 287 -8.02 -13.08 -8.30
C THR A 287 -7.18 -14.15 -7.58
N GLY A 288 -7.82 -15.07 -6.85
CA GLY A 288 -7.15 -16.12 -6.08
C GLY A 288 -6.68 -17.32 -6.91
N GLU A 289 -6.16 -18.35 -6.22
CA GLU A 289 -5.71 -19.58 -6.85
C GLU A 289 -6.88 -20.42 -7.38
N PRO A 290 -6.78 -21.02 -8.57
CA PRO A 290 -7.86 -21.79 -9.19
C PRO A 290 -8.33 -22.97 -8.32
N PHE A 291 -9.64 -23.13 -8.19
CA PHE A 291 -10.27 -24.18 -7.38
C PHE A 291 -11.42 -24.88 -8.10
N THR A 292 -11.93 -25.97 -7.55
CA THR A 292 -13.06 -26.77 -8.10
C THR A 292 -14.23 -26.92 -7.12
N ASP A 293 -13.98 -26.80 -5.82
CA ASP A 293 -14.93 -27.01 -4.74
C ASP A 293 -14.42 -26.30 -3.45
N SER A 294 -15.22 -26.30 -2.38
CA SER A 294 -14.86 -25.69 -1.10
C SER A 294 -13.59 -26.27 -0.48
N ALA A 295 -13.33 -27.56 -0.68
CA ALA A 295 -12.14 -28.20 -0.10
C ALA A 295 -10.85 -27.75 -0.81
N SER A 296 -10.87 -27.67 -2.14
CA SER A 296 -9.75 -27.16 -2.94
C SER A 296 -9.58 -25.63 -2.77
N TYR A 297 -10.69 -24.88 -2.65
CA TYR A 297 -10.62 -23.46 -2.33
C TYR A 297 -9.86 -23.23 -1.02
N TRP A 298 -10.26 -23.92 0.05
CA TRP A 298 -9.59 -23.82 1.35
C TRP A 298 -8.12 -24.22 1.26
N GLY A 299 -7.82 -25.34 0.61
CA GLY A 299 -6.46 -25.85 0.51
C GLY A 299 -5.50 -24.96 -0.26
N LEU A 300 -5.99 -24.18 -1.22
CA LEU A 300 -5.16 -23.33 -2.11
C LEU A 300 -5.11 -21.87 -1.69
N ASN A 301 -6.19 -21.36 -1.08
CA ASN A 301 -6.29 -19.94 -0.75
C ASN A 301 -6.28 -19.64 0.77
N CYS A 302 -6.64 -20.62 1.62
CA CYS A 302 -6.88 -20.38 3.05
C CYS A 302 -5.89 -21.07 3.98
N ALA A 303 -5.45 -22.27 3.64
CA ALA A 303 -4.53 -23.04 4.48
C ALA A 303 -3.12 -22.44 4.44
N ALA A 304 -2.44 -22.45 5.58
CA ALA A 304 -1.03 -22.06 5.62
C ALA A 304 -0.20 -22.92 4.64
N ASN A 305 0.76 -22.29 3.98
CA ASN A 305 1.66 -22.90 3.02
C ASN A 305 3.14 -22.57 3.37
N ASN A 306 4.07 -22.89 2.50
CA ASN A 306 5.51 -22.70 2.74
C ASN A 306 5.94 -21.20 2.76
N GLU A 307 5.05 -20.31 2.31
CA GLU A 307 5.31 -18.87 2.24
C GLU A 307 4.58 -18.10 3.34
N THR A 308 3.75 -18.78 4.15
CA THR A 308 2.96 -18.14 5.20
C THR A 308 3.82 -17.69 6.37
N ASN A 309 4.76 -18.55 6.80
CA ASN A 309 5.59 -18.31 7.98
C ASN A 309 7.05 -18.08 7.59
N GLY A 310 7.74 -17.30 8.40
CA GLY A 310 9.14 -16.96 8.20
C GLY A 310 10.08 -18.17 8.32
N VAL A 311 11.32 -17.96 7.95
CA VAL A 311 12.39 -18.98 7.92
C VAL A 311 13.58 -18.58 8.79
N ASP A 312 14.35 -19.56 9.21
CA ASP A 312 15.67 -19.35 9.81
C ASP A 312 16.71 -19.21 8.69
N TYR A 313 17.11 -17.99 8.37
CA TYR A 313 18.10 -17.71 7.33
C TYR A 313 19.47 -18.31 7.62
N SER A 314 19.85 -18.50 8.88
CA SER A 314 21.12 -19.13 9.25
C SER A 314 21.17 -20.61 8.88
N SER A 315 20.00 -21.29 8.80
CA SER A 315 19.88 -22.72 8.49
C SER A 315 19.72 -23.03 7.00
N VAL A 316 19.17 -22.10 6.22
CA VAL A 316 18.83 -22.35 4.81
C VAL A 316 20.02 -22.27 3.87
N GLY A 317 21.14 -21.67 4.30
CA GLY A 317 22.40 -21.61 3.53
C GLY A 317 22.27 -20.93 2.17
N VAL A 318 21.28 -20.09 1.99
CA VAL A 318 21.02 -19.35 0.75
C VAL A 318 21.67 -17.97 0.85
N PHE A 319 22.99 -17.94 0.81
CA PHE A 319 23.70 -16.71 0.46
C PHE A 319 23.54 -16.48 -1.05
N THR A 320 22.40 -16.01 -1.49
CA THR A 320 22.30 -15.40 -2.81
C THR A 320 22.81 -13.97 -2.65
N SER A 321 24.03 -13.74 -3.09
CA SER A 321 24.67 -12.44 -3.21
C SER A 321 23.94 -11.54 -4.21
N SER A 322 22.76 -11.11 -3.88
CA SER A 322 22.10 -9.97 -4.50
C SER A 322 21.60 -9.13 -3.34
N GLY A 323 22.37 -8.10 -3.00
CA GLY A 323 22.02 -7.13 -1.97
C GLY A 323 20.67 -6.48 -2.27
N SER A 324 19.63 -7.12 -1.86
CA SER A 324 18.31 -6.57 -1.76
C SER A 324 17.89 -6.78 -0.32
N LEU A 325 18.08 -5.77 0.51
CA LEU A 325 17.23 -5.56 1.65
C LEU A 325 15.81 -5.70 1.11
N HIS A 326 15.10 -6.74 1.51
CA HIS A 326 13.76 -7.04 1.01
C HIS A 326 12.78 -6.02 1.57
N PRO A 327 12.39 -5.02 0.83
CA PRO A 327 11.21 -4.25 1.16
C PRO A 327 10.06 -4.81 0.36
N ARG A 328 9.39 -5.78 0.86
CA ARG A 328 8.04 -6.07 0.42
C ARG A 328 7.09 -5.11 1.14
N ALA A 329 7.14 -3.84 0.80
CA ALA A 329 6.00 -2.98 1.02
C ALA A 329 4.95 -3.35 -0.04
N VAL A 330 4.26 -4.47 0.13
CA VAL A 330 3.02 -4.67 -0.60
C VAL A 330 2.04 -3.70 0.01
N LEU A 331 1.88 -2.58 -0.65
CA LEU A 331 0.79 -1.65 -0.41
C LEU A 331 -0.52 -2.40 -0.53
N ALA A 332 -1.54 -1.89 0.16
CA ALA A 332 -2.91 -2.36 0.00
C ALA A 332 -3.12 -2.72 -1.46
N LYS A 333 -3.50 -3.96 -1.72
CA LYS A 333 -3.65 -4.50 -3.07
C LYS A 333 -4.47 -3.50 -3.87
N SER A 334 -3.81 -2.83 -4.80
CA SER A 334 -4.55 -1.97 -5.69
C SER A 334 -5.35 -2.88 -6.61
N SER A 335 -6.64 -2.75 -6.46
CA SER A 335 -7.62 -3.41 -7.28
C SER A 335 -7.24 -3.40 -8.76
N SER A 336 -7.44 -4.52 -9.43
CA SER A 336 -7.24 -4.72 -10.86
C SER A 336 -5.89 -4.20 -11.37
N ASP A 337 -4.84 -5.00 -11.20
CA ASP A 337 -3.58 -4.80 -11.87
C ASP A 337 -3.82 -4.61 -13.36
N GLY A 338 -3.25 -3.56 -13.93
CA GLY A 338 -3.13 -3.42 -15.38
C GLY A 338 -4.32 -2.90 -16.17
N VAL A 339 -5.33 -2.27 -15.56
CA VAL A 339 -6.35 -1.56 -16.36
C VAL A 339 -5.76 -0.24 -16.87
N GLY A 340 -5.38 -0.23 -18.13
CA GLY A 340 -4.72 0.91 -18.77
C GLY A 340 -5.52 2.23 -18.66
N LEU A 341 -4.87 3.36 -18.92
CA LEU A 341 -5.52 4.65 -19.02
C LEU A 341 -6.18 4.78 -20.42
N PRO A 342 -7.43 5.28 -20.54
CA PRO A 342 -8.03 5.56 -21.86
C PRO A 342 -7.13 6.40 -22.74
N SER A 343 -7.04 6.07 -24.02
CA SER A 343 -6.02 6.60 -24.94
C SER A 343 -6.04 8.14 -25.08
N GLN A 344 -7.20 8.77 -24.89
CA GLN A 344 -7.34 10.23 -24.93
C GLN A 344 -6.67 10.94 -23.73
N PHE A 345 -6.36 10.21 -22.65
CA PHE A 345 -5.73 10.74 -21.44
C PHE A 345 -4.23 10.40 -21.36
N VAL A 346 -3.76 9.50 -22.22
CA VAL A 346 -2.31 9.22 -22.31
C VAL A 346 -1.59 10.46 -22.82
N PRO A 347 -0.55 10.95 -22.13
CA PRO A 347 0.18 12.14 -22.55
C PRO A 347 0.71 12.03 -23.97
N ASN A 348 0.44 13.04 -24.80
CA ASN A 348 0.95 13.17 -26.16
C ASN A 348 2.17 14.10 -26.20
N LEU A 349 3.09 13.88 -25.28
CA LEU A 349 4.35 14.61 -25.14
C LEU A 349 5.52 13.69 -25.46
N PRO A 350 6.64 14.20 -26.00
CA PRO A 350 7.84 13.39 -26.15
C PRO A 350 8.31 12.87 -24.78
N MET A 351 8.42 11.54 -24.66
CA MET A 351 9.06 10.95 -23.49
C MET A 351 10.55 11.22 -23.49
N VAL A 352 11.08 11.47 -22.33
CA VAL A 352 12.51 11.63 -22.03
C VAL A 352 13.09 10.28 -21.60
N SER A 353 14.39 10.08 -21.70
CA SER A 353 15.06 8.86 -21.19
C SER A 353 14.71 8.61 -19.72
N GLY A 354 14.83 7.35 -19.29
CA GLY A 354 14.45 6.95 -17.92
C GLY A 354 12.93 6.95 -17.69
N SER A 355 12.16 6.54 -18.69
CA SER A 355 10.69 6.52 -18.64
C SER A 355 10.09 5.14 -18.85
N GLU A 356 10.87 4.07 -18.76
CA GLU A 356 10.38 2.71 -19.04
C GLU A 356 9.85 2.00 -17.78
N GLY A 357 10.39 2.32 -16.61
CA GLY A 357 9.99 1.74 -15.33
C GLY A 357 8.85 2.48 -14.64
N VAL A 358 8.90 2.54 -13.32
CA VAL A 358 7.92 3.21 -12.45
C VAL A 358 7.94 4.75 -12.56
N ILE A 359 8.89 5.32 -13.31
CA ILE A 359 8.99 6.76 -13.57
C ILE A 359 8.62 7.03 -15.02
N LYS A 360 7.89 8.13 -15.27
CA LYS A 360 7.61 8.66 -16.61
C LYS A 360 8.04 10.12 -16.69
N ASN A 361 8.87 10.47 -17.66
CA ASN A 361 9.45 11.80 -17.80
C ASN A 361 9.02 12.46 -19.11
N TYR A 362 8.65 13.76 -19.03
CA TYR A 362 8.15 14.52 -20.17
C TYR A 362 8.68 15.96 -20.14
N ILE A 363 8.60 16.64 -21.29
CA ILE A 363 8.80 18.08 -21.40
C ILE A 363 7.48 18.69 -21.87
N LEU A 364 6.95 19.67 -21.14
CA LEU A 364 5.72 20.35 -21.51
C LEU A 364 5.90 21.24 -22.75
N ASP A 365 4.80 21.66 -23.37
CA ASP A 365 4.78 22.46 -24.60
C ASP A 365 5.45 23.83 -24.46
N ASP A 366 5.65 24.32 -23.22
CA ASP A 366 6.41 25.55 -22.93
C ASP A 366 7.93 25.38 -23.14
N ASN A 367 8.42 24.15 -23.28
CA ASN A 367 9.81 23.75 -23.47
C ASN A 367 10.78 24.18 -22.34
N ILE A 368 10.26 24.62 -21.19
CA ILE A 368 11.05 25.01 -20.01
C ILE A 368 10.64 24.27 -18.73
N THR A 369 9.50 23.57 -18.77
CA THR A 369 8.99 22.78 -17.67
C THR A 369 9.14 21.28 -17.98
N GLY A 370 9.89 20.59 -17.15
CA GLY A 370 9.97 19.12 -17.14
C GLY A 370 8.97 18.54 -16.15
N VAL A 371 8.55 17.32 -16.41
CA VAL A 371 7.73 16.51 -15.52
C VAL A 371 8.47 15.20 -15.23
N MET A 372 8.53 14.84 -13.97
CA MET A 372 8.95 13.53 -13.48
C MET A 372 7.76 12.92 -12.73
N PHE A 373 7.00 12.06 -13.38
CA PHE A 373 5.92 11.32 -12.72
C PHE A 373 6.51 10.05 -12.10
N VAL A 374 6.64 10.04 -10.78
CA VAL A 374 7.13 8.91 -9.99
C VAL A 374 5.93 8.16 -9.46
N GLY A 375 5.56 7.06 -10.11
CA GLY A 375 4.37 6.27 -9.75
C GLY A 375 4.59 5.36 -8.55
N SER A 376 5.85 4.98 -8.30
CA SER A 376 6.24 4.13 -7.17
C SER A 376 7.72 4.31 -6.85
N PHE A 377 8.12 3.93 -5.63
CA PHE A 377 9.52 3.69 -5.23
C PHE A 377 9.84 2.19 -5.16
N ASP A 378 9.02 1.36 -5.83
CA ASP A 378 9.16 -0.09 -5.92
C ASP A 378 9.34 -0.54 -7.39
N PRO A 379 10.50 -0.31 -8.00
CA PRO A 379 10.81 -0.73 -9.35
C PRO A 379 11.11 -2.24 -9.42
N ASP A 380 10.93 -2.87 -10.58
CA ASP A 380 11.35 -4.25 -10.83
C ASP A 380 12.84 -4.50 -10.54
N ASN A 381 13.66 -3.47 -10.70
CA ASN A 381 15.08 -3.48 -10.37
C ASN A 381 15.45 -2.21 -9.60
N TYR A 382 15.94 -2.38 -8.38
CA TYR A 382 16.32 -1.29 -7.48
C TYR A 382 17.25 -0.25 -8.12
N TYR A 383 18.22 -0.68 -8.93
CA TYR A 383 19.21 0.22 -9.54
C TYR A 383 18.68 0.96 -10.75
N ASP A 384 17.69 0.41 -11.45
CA ASP A 384 17.11 1.05 -12.64
C ASP A 384 16.45 2.38 -12.27
N PHE A 385 15.79 2.48 -11.11
CA PHE A 385 15.25 3.74 -10.59
C PHE A 385 16.30 4.85 -10.53
N GLN A 386 17.51 4.54 -10.03
CA GLN A 386 18.61 5.50 -9.90
C GLN A 386 19.11 5.96 -11.28
N TYR A 387 19.25 5.01 -12.23
CA TYR A 387 19.63 5.32 -13.61
C TYR A 387 18.55 6.14 -14.31
N ASP A 388 17.28 5.82 -14.12
CA ASP A 388 16.14 6.55 -14.72
C ASP A 388 16.12 8.01 -14.27
N VAL A 389 16.24 8.27 -12.97
CA VAL A 389 16.33 9.63 -12.42
C VAL A 389 17.53 10.39 -13.00
N SER A 390 18.70 9.74 -13.04
CA SER A 390 19.93 10.35 -13.54
C SER A 390 19.85 10.69 -15.04
N ASN A 391 19.39 9.74 -15.84
CA ASN A 391 19.25 9.90 -17.30
C ASN A 391 18.20 10.97 -17.65
N ALA A 392 17.03 10.91 -16.99
CA ALA A 392 15.97 11.88 -17.19
C ALA A 392 16.44 13.31 -16.84
N THR A 393 17.08 13.46 -15.69
CA THR A 393 17.60 14.78 -15.27
C THR A 393 18.62 15.33 -16.26
N ALA A 394 19.54 14.49 -16.77
CA ALA A 394 20.53 14.91 -17.75
C ALA A 394 19.87 15.38 -19.07
N ASP A 395 18.89 14.64 -19.56
CA ASP A 395 18.18 14.97 -20.80
C ASP A 395 17.30 16.23 -20.64
N LEU A 396 16.59 16.37 -19.51
CA LEU A 396 15.81 17.57 -19.22
C LEU A 396 16.69 18.82 -19.20
N LEU A 397 17.84 18.78 -18.53
CA LEU A 397 18.79 19.88 -18.49
C LEU A 397 19.40 20.17 -19.88
N ALA A 398 19.73 19.15 -20.65
CA ALA A 398 20.23 19.28 -22.01
C ALA A 398 19.20 19.92 -22.97
N ALA A 399 17.91 19.69 -22.73
CA ALA A 399 16.81 20.31 -23.44
C ALA A 399 16.54 21.78 -23.02
N GLY A 400 17.20 22.26 -21.96
CA GLY A 400 17.03 23.62 -21.45
C GLY A 400 15.88 23.77 -20.43
N VAL A 401 15.39 22.67 -19.90
CA VAL A 401 14.40 22.68 -18.80
C VAL A 401 14.98 23.35 -17.57
N SER A 402 14.21 24.25 -16.96
CA SER A 402 14.60 25.04 -15.78
C SER A 402 13.58 24.96 -14.65
N ARG A 403 12.44 24.31 -14.86
CA ARG A 403 11.36 24.08 -13.90
C ARG A 403 11.02 22.59 -13.88
N LEU A 404 10.77 22.03 -12.71
CA LEU A 404 10.46 20.61 -12.56
C LEU A 404 9.17 20.41 -11.77
N ILE A 405 8.21 19.69 -12.35
CA ILE A 405 7.07 19.14 -11.64
C ILE A 405 7.39 17.67 -11.30
N ILE A 406 7.29 17.31 -10.04
CA ILE A 406 7.32 15.92 -9.58
C ILE A 406 5.88 15.53 -9.30
N ASP A 407 5.34 14.61 -10.09
CA ASP A 407 4.00 14.05 -9.89
C ASP A 407 4.10 12.77 -9.05
N LEU A 408 3.39 12.75 -7.93
CA LEU A 408 3.33 11.63 -6.99
C LEU A 408 1.89 11.08 -6.84
N THR A 409 1.03 11.32 -7.81
CA THR A 409 -0.37 10.87 -7.77
C THR A 409 -0.45 9.35 -7.63
N ASN A 410 -1.17 8.89 -6.59
CA ASN A 410 -1.32 7.47 -6.23
C ASN A 410 0.01 6.71 -6.10
N ASN A 411 1.04 7.38 -5.61
CA ASN A 411 2.32 6.73 -5.34
C ASN A 411 2.28 6.01 -4.00
N GLY A 412 2.32 4.72 -4.05
CA GLY A 412 2.25 3.86 -2.89
C GLY A 412 3.52 3.74 -2.06
N GLY A 413 4.62 4.35 -2.42
CA GLY A 413 5.91 4.19 -1.74
C GLY A 413 6.77 3.09 -2.35
N GLY A 414 7.49 2.37 -1.50
CA GLY A 414 8.46 1.34 -1.86
C GLY A 414 9.74 1.45 -1.02
N TYR A 415 10.90 1.29 -1.63
CA TYR A 415 12.21 1.31 -0.96
C TYR A 415 12.51 2.67 -0.32
N VAL A 416 12.67 2.72 1.00
CA VAL A 416 13.06 3.92 1.76
C VAL A 416 14.32 4.55 1.14
N CYS A 417 15.32 3.74 0.85
CA CYS A 417 16.57 4.21 0.26
C CYS A 417 16.42 4.84 -1.13
N LEU A 418 15.36 4.52 -1.90
CA LEU A 418 15.10 5.20 -3.17
C LEU A 418 14.45 6.58 -2.97
N GLY A 419 13.66 6.75 -1.91
CA GLY A 419 13.17 8.06 -1.48
C GLY A 419 14.30 8.98 -1.02
N GLU A 420 15.21 8.46 -0.19
CA GLU A 420 16.42 9.18 0.23
C GLU A 420 17.33 9.50 -0.95
N PHE A 421 17.50 8.55 -1.87
CA PHE A 421 18.25 8.76 -3.11
C PHE A 421 17.67 9.93 -3.92
N LEU A 422 16.36 9.92 -4.21
CA LEU A 422 15.71 10.97 -5.00
C LEU A 422 15.83 12.33 -4.30
N HIS A 423 15.63 12.37 -2.98
CA HIS A 423 15.81 13.56 -2.18
C HIS A 423 17.25 14.09 -2.30
N GLN A 424 18.26 13.25 -2.06
CA GLN A 424 19.66 13.64 -2.15
C GLN A 424 20.07 14.03 -3.56
N TYR A 425 19.57 13.33 -4.58
CA TYR A 425 19.87 13.64 -5.97
C TYR A 425 19.38 15.05 -6.37
N LEU A 426 18.18 15.42 -5.93
CA LEU A 426 17.57 16.73 -6.22
C LEU A 426 18.16 17.86 -5.36
N ALA A 427 18.53 17.58 -4.11
CA ALA A 427 19.05 18.58 -3.17
C ALA A 427 20.57 18.76 -3.24
N GLY A 428 21.30 17.82 -3.84
CA GLY A 428 22.76 17.78 -3.87
C GLY A 428 23.38 17.15 -2.62
N ASP A 429 24.66 16.79 -2.66
CA ASP A 429 25.34 16.04 -1.59
C ASP A 429 25.76 16.87 -0.36
N SER A 430 25.61 18.19 -0.44
CA SER A 430 26.18 19.10 0.56
C SER A 430 25.26 19.42 1.75
N PHE A 431 24.00 18.97 1.75
CA PHE A 431 23.04 19.36 2.79
C PHE A 431 23.01 18.43 4.02
N GLY A 432 23.72 17.31 4.00
CA GLY A 432 23.85 16.32 5.08
C GLY A 432 23.04 15.05 4.82
N PHE A 433 22.65 14.34 5.88
CA PHE A 433 21.91 13.09 5.79
C PHE A 433 20.57 13.28 5.06
N PRO A 434 20.22 12.42 4.08
CA PRO A 434 19.06 12.63 3.22
C PRO A 434 17.73 12.11 3.78
N GLY A 435 17.76 11.30 4.85
CA GLY A 435 16.59 10.65 5.43
C GLY A 435 16.15 11.27 6.75
N TYR A 436 15.54 10.44 7.59
CA TYR A 436 15.06 10.79 8.93
C TYR A 436 15.86 10.09 10.02
N SER A 437 15.85 10.64 11.24
CA SER A 437 16.22 9.86 12.42
C SER A 437 15.05 8.97 12.81
N THR A 438 15.33 7.69 13.07
CA THR A 438 14.31 6.68 13.30
C THR A 438 14.54 5.94 14.62
N ALA A 439 13.50 5.27 15.11
CA ALA A 439 13.58 4.37 16.25
C ALA A 439 12.59 3.22 16.10
N ILE A 440 12.84 2.11 16.79
CA ILE A 440 11.94 0.97 16.89
C ILE A 440 11.43 0.82 18.33
N ARG A 441 10.33 0.10 18.50
CA ARG A 441 9.81 -0.23 19.82
C ARG A 441 10.74 -1.24 20.51
N ALA A 442 11.27 -0.88 21.69
CA ALA A 442 12.20 -1.71 22.45
C ALA A 442 11.46 -2.65 23.40
N ASN A 443 10.51 -3.44 22.87
CA ASN A 443 9.84 -4.48 23.65
C ASN A 443 10.83 -5.58 24.08
N MET A 444 10.44 -6.44 25.01
CA MET A 444 11.35 -7.45 25.56
C MET A 444 11.84 -8.47 24.52
N LEU A 445 11.03 -8.81 23.53
CA LEU A 445 11.44 -9.74 22.47
C LEU A 445 12.39 -9.06 21.48
N ALA A 446 12.12 -7.81 21.08
CA ALA A 446 13.02 -7.01 20.23
C ALA A 446 14.42 -6.86 20.86
N GLN A 447 14.50 -6.60 22.19
CA GLN A 447 15.78 -6.55 22.89
C GLN A 447 16.54 -7.88 22.87
N LYS A 448 15.80 -9.01 22.94
CA LYS A 448 16.41 -10.35 22.84
C LYS A 448 16.88 -10.65 21.42
N ILE A 449 16.12 -10.24 20.37
CA ILE A 449 16.50 -10.40 18.98
C ILE A 449 17.84 -9.70 18.73
N VAL A 450 17.95 -8.39 19.00
CA VAL A 450 19.20 -7.65 18.80
C VAL A 450 20.38 -8.27 19.58
N ALA A 451 20.13 -8.71 20.81
CA ALA A 451 21.18 -9.35 21.60
C ALA A 451 21.61 -10.71 21.03
N ALA A 452 20.66 -11.47 20.46
CA ALA A 452 20.95 -12.76 19.82
C ALA A 452 21.69 -12.58 18.49
N ASP A 453 21.28 -11.63 17.66
CA ASP A 453 21.94 -11.33 16.39
C ASP A 453 23.40 -10.95 16.59
N ILE A 454 23.68 -10.07 17.57
CA ILE A 454 25.06 -9.74 17.96
C ILE A 454 25.84 -10.98 18.44
N ALA A 455 25.20 -11.85 19.23
CA ALA A 455 25.86 -13.02 19.79
C ALA A 455 26.10 -14.14 18.76
N LEU A 456 25.22 -14.24 17.76
CA LEU A 456 25.26 -15.24 16.70
C LEU A 456 26.03 -14.75 15.45
N ASP A 457 26.42 -13.47 15.41
CA ASP A 457 27.05 -12.83 14.25
C ASP A 457 26.17 -12.98 12.99
N VAL A 458 24.88 -12.63 13.15
CA VAL A 458 23.88 -12.73 12.07
C VAL A 458 24.21 -11.68 11.01
N PRO A 459 24.29 -12.06 9.71
CA PRO A 459 24.56 -11.08 8.64
C PRO A 459 23.44 -10.05 8.47
N ASP A 460 23.80 -8.80 8.21
CA ASP A 460 22.92 -7.67 7.97
C ASP A 460 22.05 -7.79 6.69
N GLU A 461 22.46 -8.62 5.74
CA GLU A 461 21.84 -8.73 4.42
C GLU A 461 20.50 -9.50 4.43
N GLU A 462 20.20 -10.27 5.48
CA GLU A 462 19.08 -11.23 5.50
C GLU A 462 17.94 -10.83 6.45
N VAL A 463 18.22 -10.01 7.46
CA VAL A 463 17.31 -9.61 8.53
C VAL A 463 17.55 -8.14 8.92
N PHE A 464 16.60 -7.52 9.64
CA PHE A 464 16.59 -6.07 9.88
C PHE A 464 17.15 -5.63 11.24
N TYR A 465 17.24 -6.55 12.22
CA TYR A 465 17.70 -6.20 13.57
C TYR A 465 19.21 -6.12 13.77
N PRO A 466 20.10 -6.72 12.95
CA PRO A 466 21.55 -6.54 13.10
C PRO A 466 21.95 -5.07 13.11
N PRO A 467 22.87 -4.65 14.01
CA PRO A 467 23.19 -3.23 14.21
C PRO A 467 23.90 -2.57 13.01
N ASP A 468 24.62 -3.33 12.20
CA ASP A 468 25.34 -2.84 11.02
C ASP A 468 24.44 -2.52 9.82
N ASN A 469 23.14 -2.87 9.88
CA ASN A 469 22.09 -2.31 9.01
C ASN A 469 21.88 -0.80 9.22
N TRP A 470 22.37 -0.23 10.33
CA TRP A 470 22.03 1.11 10.78
C TRP A 470 23.27 1.97 10.99
N ALA A 471 23.08 3.28 10.93
CA ALA A 471 24.09 4.26 11.27
C ALA A 471 23.71 5.07 12.51
N PHE A 472 24.72 5.51 13.25
CA PHE A 472 24.52 6.54 14.27
C PHE A 472 24.02 7.85 13.63
N THR A 473 23.45 8.75 14.42
CA THR A 473 22.99 10.07 13.96
C THR A 473 24.10 11.02 13.50
N ASN A 474 25.34 10.57 13.48
CA ASN A 474 26.48 11.22 12.83
C ASN A 474 26.86 10.57 11.48
N ASP A 475 25.98 9.72 10.94
CA ASP A 475 26.16 9.02 9.67
C ASP A 475 27.36 8.05 9.63
N THR A 476 27.66 7.43 10.77
CA THR A 476 28.67 6.38 10.86
C THR A 476 27.99 5.05 11.11
N VAL A 477 28.20 4.06 10.24
CA VAL A 477 27.63 2.71 10.37
C VAL A 477 27.96 2.15 11.75
N MET A 478 26.98 1.55 12.41
CA MET A 478 27.15 0.94 13.70
C MET A 478 28.03 -0.32 13.59
N PRO A 479 28.92 -0.58 14.56
CA PRO A 479 29.59 -1.87 14.61
C PRO A 479 28.61 -3.02 14.84
N ASP A 480 28.88 -4.18 14.28
CA ASP A 480 28.13 -5.45 14.46
C ASP A 480 27.89 -5.85 15.93
N THR A 481 28.73 -5.37 16.82
CA THR A 481 28.66 -5.62 18.27
C THR A 481 27.91 -4.53 19.07
N TYR A 482 27.39 -3.50 18.40
CA TYR A 482 26.74 -2.39 19.07
C TYR A 482 25.25 -2.67 19.34
N ASN A 483 24.89 -2.74 20.62
CA ASN A 483 23.47 -2.89 21.00
C ASN A 483 22.78 -1.51 21.04
N TYR A 484 22.05 -1.16 19.98
CA TYR A 484 21.36 0.12 19.83
C TYR A 484 19.99 0.18 20.54
N ILE A 485 19.48 -0.96 20.99
CA ILE A 485 18.19 -1.05 21.69
C ILE A 485 18.35 -1.08 23.21
N THR A 486 19.57 -1.33 23.71
CA THR A 486 19.89 -1.35 25.14
C THR A 486 21.15 -0.50 25.42
N PRO A 487 21.10 0.54 26.30
CA PRO A 487 19.92 0.94 27.10
C PRO A 487 18.81 1.57 26.24
N ASP A 488 17.58 1.24 26.58
CA ASP A 488 16.38 1.78 25.97
C ASP A 488 16.11 3.24 26.35
N VAL A 489 15.32 3.91 25.51
CA VAL A 489 14.83 5.28 25.72
C VAL A 489 13.36 5.23 26.13
N THR A 490 13.03 5.80 27.28
CA THR A 490 11.65 5.83 27.76
C THR A 490 10.87 6.95 27.07
N LYS A 491 9.72 6.62 26.51
CA LYS A 491 8.73 7.55 25.92
C LYS A 491 7.40 7.44 26.65
N THR A 492 6.62 8.51 26.61
CA THR A 492 5.26 8.53 27.18
C THR A 492 4.33 9.23 26.20
N ILE A 493 3.36 8.49 25.70
CA ILE A 493 2.32 8.95 24.78
C ILE A 493 0.96 8.64 25.40
N ASN A 494 0.08 9.62 25.43
CA ASN A 494 -1.28 9.47 25.96
C ASN A 494 -1.35 8.80 27.36
N ASN A 495 -0.39 9.14 28.25
CA ASN A 495 -0.18 8.57 29.59
C ASN A 495 0.25 7.08 29.61
N VAL A 496 0.60 6.50 28.48
CA VAL A 496 1.23 5.17 28.41
C VAL A 496 2.73 5.34 28.24
N THR A 497 3.49 4.65 29.08
CA THR A 497 4.95 4.66 29.02
C THR A 497 5.45 3.39 28.36
N TYR A 498 6.31 3.53 27.36
CA TYR A 498 6.94 2.44 26.65
C TYR A 498 8.42 2.72 26.39
N ALA A 499 9.14 1.72 25.89
CA ALA A 499 10.55 1.82 25.58
C ALA A 499 10.77 1.88 24.07
N GLU A 500 11.69 2.76 23.62
CA GLU A 500 12.23 2.84 22.27
C GLU A 500 13.71 2.50 22.24
N SER A 501 14.22 2.17 21.06
CA SER A 501 15.66 2.13 20.79
C SER A 501 16.28 3.52 20.85
N GLN A 502 17.59 3.59 20.82
CA GLN A 502 18.29 4.82 20.46
C GLN A 502 17.94 5.22 19.03
N ARG A 503 18.09 6.51 18.71
CA ARG A 503 17.90 7.02 17.34
C ARG A 503 19.02 6.55 16.44
N PHE A 504 18.65 6.20 15.21
CA PHE A 504 19.58 5.77 14.17
C PHE A 504 19.15 6.27 12.80
N TYR A 505 20.04 6.16 11.82
CA TYR A 505 19.87 6.49 10.42
C TYR A 505 19.90 5.22 9.56
N ASP A 506 19.30 5.29 8.38
CA ASP A 506 19.42 4.29 7.34
C ASP A 506 20.86 4.24 6.76
N VAL A 507 21.26 3.08 6.27
CA VAL A 507 22.51 2.89 5.51
C VAL A 507 22.14 2.66 4.05
N CYS A 508 21.88 3.75 3.32
CA CYS A 508 21.45 3.70 1.92
C CYS A 508 22.59 3.88 0.91
N THR A 509 23.75 4.33 1.35
CA THR A 509 24.91 4.58 0.48
C THR A 509 25.88 3.39 0.47
N PRO A 510 26.66 3.19 -0.63
CA PRO A 510 26.74 4.04 -1.82
C PRO A 510 25.61 3.81 -2.83
N PHE A 511 25.16 4.88 -3.50
CA PHE A 511 24.28 4.77 -4.67
C PHE A 511 25.07 4.40 -5.93
N ASN A 512 24.42 3.79 -6.92
CA ASN A 512 25.06 3.37 -8.18
C ASN A 512 25.29 4.51 -9.17
N VAL A 513 24.70 5.68 -8.92
CA VAL A 513 24.91 6.90 -9.71
C VAL A 513 25.61 7.95 -8.85
N THR A 514 26.35 8.83 -9.50
CA THR A 514 27.00 9.94 -8.80
C THR A 514 25.96 10.98 -8.40
N ILE A 515 25.86 11.26 -7.11
CA ILE A 515 25.00 12.34 -6.60
C ILE A 515 25.58 13.69 -7.06
N PRO A 516 24.73 14.59 -7.61
CA PRO A 516 25.17 15.94 -7.96
C PRO A 516 25.69 16.69 -6.73
N LYS A 517 26.77 17.45 -6.88
CA LYS A 517 27.32 18.26 -5.79
C LYS A 517 26.36 19.37 -5.35
N ASN A 518 25.67 19.98 -6.32
CA ASN A 518 24.65 21.01 -6.11
C ASN A 518 23.34 20.53 -6.72
N PRO A 519 22.20 21.09 -6.30
CA PRO A 519 20.91 20.82 -6.91
C PRO A 519 20.98 20.95 -8.43
N PRO A 520 20.50 19.96 -9.21
CA PRO A 520 20.46 20.03 -10.68
C PRO A 520 19.48 21.09 -11.19
N PHE A 521 18.43 21.38 -10.42
CA PHE A 521 17.48 22.46 -10.63
C PHE A 521 17.54 23.43 -9.45
N ASP A 522 17.21 24.72 -9.68
CA ASP A 522 16.92 25.63 -8.56
C ASP A 522 15.71 25.06 -7.80
N LEU A 523 15.86 24.75 -6.52
CA LEU A 523 14.81 24.14 -5.71
C LEU A 523 13.56 25.02 -5.59
N ASN A 524 13.65 26.35 -5.79
CA ASN A 524 12.49 27.23 -5.90
C ASN A 524 11.67 26.98 -7.18
N ASN A 525 12.25 26.30 -8.16
CA ASN A 525 11.62 25.90 -9.42
C ASN A 525 11.30 24.40 -9.45
N VAL A 526 11.31 23.72 -8.32
CA VAL A 526 10.86 22.34 -8.16
C VAL A 526 9.56 22.36 -7.35
N VAL A 527 8.51 21.75 -7.88
CA VAL A 527 7.22 21.63 -7.21
C VAL A 527 6.76 20.18 -7.22
N ILE A 528 5.99 19.80 -6.21
CA ILE A 528 5.37 18.47 -6.11
C ILE A 528 3.88 18.64 -6.34
N VAL A 529 3.31 17.75 -7.16
CA VAL A 529 1.86 17.59 -7.32
C VAL A 529 1.47 16.17 -6.94
N SER A 530 0.29 15.99 -6.34
CA SER A 530 -0.25 14.68 -5.99
C SER A 530 -1.75 14.76 -5.76
N ASN A 531 -2.40 13.63 -5.55
CA ASN A 531 -3.77 13.56 -5.01
C ASN A 531 -3.79 13.24 -3.51
N ALA A 532 -2.65 13.40 -2.82
CA ALA A 532 -2.41 13.05 -1.43
C ALA A 532 -2.39 11.53 -1.10
N ASP A 533 -2.82 10.66 -2.01
CA ASP A 533 -2.54 9.22 -1.92
C ASP A 533 -1.06 8.98 -2.21
N CYS A 534 -0.22 9.51 -1.32
CA CYS A 534 1.24 9.45 -1.35
C CYS A 534 1.68 8.76 -0.07
N ALA A 535 1.99 7.47 -0.16
CA ALA A 535 2.14 6.59 0.98
C ALA A 535 3.60 6.19 1.22
N SER A 536 3.94 5.82 2.46
CA SER A 536 5.24 5.24 2.81
C SER A 536 6.41 6.10 2.33
N THR A 537 7.34 5.56 1.57
CA THR A 537 8.50 6.28 0.99
C THR A 537 8.09 7.53 0.20
N CYS A 538 6.92 7.52 -0.46
CA CYS A 538 6.38 8.73 -1.11
C CYS A 538 6.11 9.83 -0.09
N ALA A 539 5.45 9.49 1.02
CA ALA A 539 5.19 10.44 2.10
C ALA A 539 6.49 10.95 2.74
N GLN A 540 7.47 10.06 2.94
CA GLN A 540 8.79 10.46 3.46
C GLN A 540 9.50 11.43 2.50
N PHE A 541 9.59 11.08 1.22
CA PHE A 541 10.22 11.94 0.21
C PHE A 541 9.54 13.31 0.11
N SER A 542 8.21 13.36 0.00
CA SER A 542 7.48 14.63 -0.09
C SER A 542 7.65 15.47 1.17
N THR A 543 7.64 14.85 2.35
CA THR A 543 7.84 15.52 3.63
C THR A 543 9.28 16.04 3.77
N LEU A 544 10.31 15.26 3.37
CA LEU A 544 11.71 15.71 3.34
C LEU A 544 11.89 16.95 2.46
N MET A 545 11.32 16.93 1.25
CA MET A 545 11.35 18.09 0.35
C MET A 545 10.63 19.31 0.95
N TYR A 546 9.51 19.08 1.63
CA TYR A 546 8.73 20.13 2.28
C TYR A 546 9.45 20.70 3.52
N GLU A 547 9.89 19.85 4.46
CA GLU A 547 10.48 20.27 5.72
C GLU A 547 11.85 20.92 5.54
N ARG A 548 12.69 20.37 4.67
CA ARG A 548 14.09 20.77 4.53
C ARG A 548 14.36 21.80 3.45
N HIS A 549 13.53 21.84 2.42
CA HIS A 549 13.75 22.72 1.25
C HIS A 549 12.60 23.68 0.99
N ASN A 550 11.52 23.64 1.79
CA ASN A 550 10.29 24.42 1.59
C ASN A 550 9.71 24.25 0.18
N THR A 551 9.84 23.03 -0.38
CA THR A 551 9.29 22.70 -1.70
C THR A 551 7.80 22.96 -1.72
N THR A 552 7.32 23.64 -2.76
CA THR A 552 5.89 23.89 -2.95
C THR A 552 5.19 22.57 -3.30
N ILE A 553 4.15 22.26 -2.53
CA ILE A 553 3.30 21.09 -2.76
C ILE A 553 1.88 21.53 -3.07
N ALA A 554 1.31 20.98 -4.14
CA ALA A 554 -0.08 21.15 -4.52
C ALA A 554 -0.78 19.78 -4.57
N VAL A 555 -1.97 19.68 -3.96
CA VAL A 555 -2.79 18.48 -4.03
C VAL A 555 -4.06 18.73 -4.84
N PHE A 556 -4.53 17.68 -5.51
CA PHE A 556 -5.72 17.72 -6.36
C PHE A 556 -6.85 16.85 -5.79
N GLY A 557 -8.09 17.33 -5.91
CA GLY A 557 -9.29 16.60 -5.53
C GLY A 557 -9.80 16.89 -4.12
N GLY A 558 -10.44 15.88 -3.53
CA GLY A 558 -11.05 15.91 -2.20
C GLY A 558 -12.45 16.55 -2.15
N LYS A 559 -13.02 16.59 -0.96
CA LYS A 559 -14.34 17.17 -0.68
C LYS A 559 -14.24 18.67 -0.48
N PRO A 560 -15.17 19.48 -1.05
CA PRO A 560 -15.18 20.93 -0.85
C PRO A 560 -15.26 21.33 0.63
N GLY A 561 -14.44 22.28 1.04
CA GLY A 561 -14.46 22.84 2.40
C GLY A 561 -13.76 22.01 3.46
N GLU A 562 -13.26 20.83 3.13
CA GLU A 562 -12.46 19.99 4.02
C GLU A 562 -10.96 20.25 3.82
N THR A 563 -10.17 20.15 4.89
CA THR A 563 -8.71 20.15 4.80
C THR A 563 -8.19 18.78 4.38
N MET A 564 -7.06 18.73 3.69
CA MET A 564 -6.40 17.50 3.25
C MET A 564 -4.90 17.67 3.39
N GLN A 565 -4.25 16.74 4.07
CA GLN A 565 -2.79 16.66 4.13
C GLN A 565 -2.23 16.37 2.74
N PHE A 566 -0.93 16.60 2.51
CA PHE A 566 -0.29 16.20 1.25
C PHE A 566 0.32 14.79 1.31
N LYS A 567 0.44 14.22 2.51
CA LYS A 567 0.96 12.89 2.77
C LYS A 567 -0.16 11.98 3.25
N GLY A 568 -0.30 10.83 2.64
CA GLY A 568 -1.33 9.87 3.00
C GLY A 568 -0.92 9.02 4.20
N MET A 569 0.18 8.29 4.08
CA MET A 569 0.67 7.36 5.09
C MET A 569 2.17 7.61 5.29
N ALA A 570 2.56 8.05 6.47
CA ALA A 570 3.89 8.57 6.78
C ALA A 570 4.61 7.80 7.90
N GLY A 571 4.40 6.49 7.99
CA GLY A 571 5.25 5.63 8.82
C GLY A 571 6.69 5.60 8.28
N GLU A 572 7.54 4.77 8.84
CA GLU A 572 8.87 4.52 8.27
C GLU A 572 8.86 3.15 7.59
N GLN A 573 9.47 2.16 8.18
CA GLN A 573 9.53 0.82 7.65
C GLN A 573 8.44 -0.06 8.23
N VAL A 574 7.86 -0.91 7.39
CA VAL A 574 6.96 -1.99 7.79
C VAL A 574 7.74 -3.30 7.92
N LEU A 575 7.26 -4.19 8.75
CA LEU A 575 7.52 -5.62 8.65
C LEU A 575 6.21 -6.36 8.49
N GLU A 576 6.22 -7.38 7.65
CA GLU A 576 5.14 -8.34 7.50
C GLU A 576 5.32 -9.49 8.47
N TRP A 577 4.29 -10.31 8.63
CA TRP A 577 4.37 -11.47 9.52
C TRP A 577 5.56 -12.37 9.16
N TYR A 578 5.78 -12.61 7.88
CA TYR A 578 6.89 -13.43 7.40
C TYR A 578 8.25 -12.86 7.84
N ASP A 579 8.41 -11.54 7.80
CA ASP A 579 9.67 -10.88 8.15
C ASP A 579 9.95 -10.99 9.65
N ILE A 580 9.00 -10.60 10.51
CA ILE A 580 9.20 -10.66 11.96
C ILE A 580 9.35 -12.09 12.48
N ASP A 581 8.69 -13.06 11.88
CA ASP A 581 8.85 -14.46 12.20
C ASP A 581 10.21 -15.00 11.76
N SER A 582 10.72 -14.52 10.61
CA SER A 582 12.10 -14.81 10.16
C SER A 582 13.15 -14.22 11.09
N GLU A 583 12.97 -12.98 11.56
CA GLU A 583 13.82 -12.37 12.59
C GLU A 583 13.89 -13.24 13.86
N ILE A 584 12.73 -13.66 14.36
CA ILE A 584 12.64 -14.47 15.58
C ILE A 584 13.32 -15.83 15.39
N LYS A 585 13.10 -16.50 14.24
CA LYS A 585 13.67 -17.80 13.93
C LYS A 585 15.19 -17.73 13.70
N THR A 586 15.66 -16.71 13.00
CA THR A 586 17.08 -16.51 12.74
C THR A 586 17.84 -16.17 14.02
N ALA A 587 17.21 -15.41 14.93
CA ALA A 587 17.71 -15.18 16.29
C ALA A 587 17.61 -16.41 17.21
N GLN A 588 17.09 -17.56 16.75
CA GLN A 588 16.86 -18.79 17.51
C GLN A 588 15.94 -18.60 18.73
N LEU A 589 14.95 -17.73 18.60
CA LEU A 589 13.99 -17.35 19.66
C LEU A 589 12.59 -17.91 19.45
N GLN A 590 12.35 -18.80 18.49
CA GLN A 590 11.03 -19.35 18.19
C GLN A 590 10.39 -20.11 19.37
N ASP A 591 11.19 -20.59 20.31
CA ASP A 591 10.73 -21.27 21.54
C ASP A 591 10.63 -20.32 22.74
N ASP A 592 10.90 -19.01 22.59
CA ASP A 592 10.74 -18.03 23.66
C ASP A 592 9.23 -17.81 23.96
N PRO A 593 8.82 -17.75 25.25
CA PRO A 593 7.41 -17.54 25.60
C PRO A 593 6.78 -16.24 25.05
N LEU A 594 7.60 -15.26 24.67
CA LEU A 594 7.16 -14.00 24.05
C LEU A 594 7.01 -14.13 22.53
N ALA A 595 7.60 -15.15 21.91
CA ALA A 595 7.49 -15.36 20.47
C ALA A 595 6.06 -15.78 20.09
N PRO A 596 5.49 -15.24 19.00
CA PRO A 596 4.26 -15.76 18.42
C PRO A 596 4.46 -17.17 17.87
N PRO A 597 3.42 -18.00 17.82
CA PRO A 597 3.46 -19.27 17.10
C PRO A 597 3.35 -19.06 15.59
N ASP A 598 3.70 -20.08 14.80
CA ASP A 598 3.40 -20.11 13.37
C ASP A 598 1.90 -19.91 13.10
N LEU A 599 1.55 -19.11 12.07
CA LEU A 599 0.19 -19.03 11.56
C LEU A 599 -0.25 -20.35 10.96
N LEU A 600 -1.49 -20.75 11.25
CA LEU A 600 -2.13 -21.96 10.72
C LEU A 600 -3.01 -21.69 9.50
N VAL A 601 -3.13 -20.45 9.08
CA VAL A 601 -3.90 -19.99 7.91
C VAL A 601 -3.02 -19.15 7.00
N SER A 602 -3.35 -19.08 5.72
CA SER A 602 -2.70 -18.21 4.75
C SER A 602 -3.15 -16.76 4.99
N ALA A 603 -2.33 -16.01 5.66
CA ALA A 603 -2.58 -14.62 6.01
C ALA A 603 -1.27 -13.89 6.26
N ASP A 604 -1.36 -12.56 6.23
CA ASP A 604 -0.30 -11.69 6.67
C ASP A 604 -0.79 -10.72 7.75
N PHE A 605 0.09 -10.36 8.65
CA PHE A 605 -0.11 -9.26 9.58
C PHE A 605 1.05 -8.26 9.46
N ARG A 606 0.79 -7.20 8.74
CA ARG A 606 1.71 -6.07 8.58
C ARG A 606 1.65 -5.16 9.80
N HIS A 607 2.79 -4.60 10.20
CA HIS A 607 2.84 -3.55 11.22
C HIS A 607 3.92 -2.51 10.91
N ASN A 608 3.66 -1.27 11.29
CA ASN A 608 4.68 -0.23 11.25
C ASN A 608 5.73 -0.53 12.33
N TRP A 609 6.89 -1.00 11.90
CA TRP A 609 7.95 -1.48 12.78
C TRP A 609 8.87 -0.36 13.26
N ARG A 610 9.16 0.61 12.39
CA ARG A 610 10.10 1.69 12.62
C ARG A 610 9.41 3.04 12.42
N THR A 611 9.76 4.04 13.24
CA THR A 611 9.16 5.38 13.23
C THR A 611 10.19 6.41 12.82
N ALA A 612 9.87 7.22 11.81
CA ALA A 612 10.59 8.41 11.41
C ALA A 612 10.13 9.64 12.20
N TYR A 613 11.04 10.50 12.56
CA TYR A 613 10.77 11.72 13.34
C TYR A 613 11.04 12.98 12.53
N SER A 614 10.10 13.96 12.64
CA SER A 614 10.14 15.19 11.87
C SER A 614 11.42 16.01 12.12
N TRP A 615 11.98 16.59 11.06
CA TRP A 615 13.08 17.54 11.17
C TRP A 615 12.66 18.87 11.80
N ARG A 616 11.36 19.17 11.85
CA ARG A 616 10.81 20.38 12.48
C ARG A 616 10.58 20.19 13.98
N ASP A 617 10.30 18.96 14.40
CA ASP A 617 10.16 18.60 15.80
C ASP A 617 10.53 17.12 15.98
N GLU A 618 11.76 16.87 16.42
CA GLU A 618 12.33 15.54 16.59
C GLU A 618 11.62 14.67 17.67
N GLU A 619 10.66 15.23 18.40
CA GLU A 619 9.86 14.47 19.37
C GLU A 619 8.56 13.93 18.75
N ILE A 620 8.17 14.39 17.56
CA ILE A 620 6.91 14.01 16.90
C ILE A 620 7.22 13.16 15.66
N PRO A 621 6.63 11.96 15.55
CA PRO A 621 6.68 11.18 14.31
C PRO A 621 6.13 11.96 13.13
N ILE A 622 6.73 11.81 11.94
CA ILE A 622 6.24 12.46 10.71
C ILE A 622 4.77 12.11 10.42
N ALA A 623 4.32 10.91 10.81
CA ALA A 623 2.93 10.48 10.67
C ALA A 623 1.95 11.39 11.44
N TYR A 624 2.37 11.92 12.58
CA TYR A 624 1.53 12.73 13.48
C TYR A 624 1.89 14.23 13.48
N TYR A 625 2.82 14.65 12.63
CA TYR A 625 3.12 16.06 12.39
C TYR A 625 2.23 16.58 11.25
N SER A 626 1.22 17.41 11.60
CA SER A 626 0.26 17.92 10.62
C SER A 626 0.93 18.90 9.65
N GLU A 627 0.86 18.62 8.34
CA GLU A 627 1.45 19.43 7.28
C GLU A 627 0.49 19.56 6.10
N LEU A 628 -0.04 20.76 5.91
CA LEU A 628 -0.96 21.03 4.82
C LEU A 628 -0.18 21.46 3.56
N PRO A 629 -0.65 21.11 2.36
CA PRO A 629 -0.09 21.60 1.11
C PRO A 629 -0.29 23.12 1.00
N GLN A 630 0.59 23.80 0.27
CA GLN A 630 0.43 25.23 0.00
C GLN A 630 -0.75 25.51 -0.93
N TYR A 631 -1.09 24.57 -1.79
CA TYR A 631 -2.20 24.69 -2.73
C TYR A 631 -3.04 23.43 -2.72
N ARG A 632 -4.34 23.61 -2.85
CA ARG A 632 -5.28 22.56 -3.13
C ARG A 632 -6.18 22.97 -4.28
N PHE A 633 -6.26 22.15 -5.31
CA PHE A 633 -7.06 22.38 -6.51
C PHE A 633 -8.12 21.27 -6.66
N PRO A 634 -9.36 21.63 -7.00
CA PRO A 634 -10.33 20.60 -7.42
C PRO A 634 -9.90 20.00 -8.76
N TYR A 635 -10.29 18.77 -9.02
CA TYR A 635 -10.30 18.28 -10.39
C TYR A 635 -11.39 18.98 -11.19
N THR A 636 -11.13 19.20 -12.47
CA THR A 636 -12.08 19.69 -13.46
C THR A 636 -12.26 18.67 -14.57
N MET A 637 -13.23 18.89 -15.47
CA MET A 637 -13.42 18.04 -16.66
C MET A 637 -12.16 17.95 -17.53
N ASP A 638 -11.27 18.95 -17.47
CA ASP A 638 -10.04 18.99 -18.25
C ASP A 638 -8.85 18.31 -17.56
N THR A 639 -8.84 18.25 -16.22
CA THR A 639 -7.67 17.81 -15.45
C THR A 639 -7.83 16.41 -14.82
N TYR A 640 -9.08 15.96 -14.57
CA TYR A 640 -9.26 14.62 -14.04
C TYR A 640 -8.81 13.57 -15.08
N MET A 641 -8.27 12.44 -14.68
CA MET A 641 -7.73 11.39 -15.56
C MET A 641 -6.72 11.85 -16.64
N ASN A 642 -6.43 13.15 -16.75
CA ASN A 642 -5.56 13.71 -17.79
C ASN A 642 -4.28 14.30 -17.18
N PRO A 643 -3.22 13.49 -17.01
CA PRO A 643 -1.97 13.95 -16.42
C PRO A 643 -1.36 15.13 -17.16
N GLN A 644 -1.33 15.14 -18.50
CA GLN A 644 -0.76 16.24 -19.28
C GLN A 644 -1.46 17.58 -19.03
N ASN A 645 -2.78 17.58 -18.98
CA ASN A 645 -3.55 18.80 -18.70
C ASN A 645 -3.35 19.25 -17.24
N LEU A 646 -3.30 18.30 -16.31
CA LEU A 646 -3.02 18.58 -14.90
C LEU A 646 -1.64 19.22 -14.74
N TRP A 647 -0.62 18.69 -15.36
CA TRP A 647 0.74 19.26 -15.31
C TRP A 647 0.80 20.65 -15.94
N SER A 648 0.13 20.86 -17.08
CA SER A 648 0.05 22.17 -17.74
C SER A 648 -0.66 23.20 -16.87
N PHE A 649 -1.76 22.82 -16.21
CA PHE A 649 -2.47 23.63 -15.24
C PHE A 649 -1.55 23.96 -14.04
N ALA A 650 -0.94 22.94 -13.43
CA ALA A 650 -0.01 23.10 -12.30
C ALA A 650 1.15 24.04 -12.65
N ALA A 651 1.76 23.88 -13.82
CA ALA A 651 2.83 24.78 -14.30
C ALA A 651 2.37 26.23 -14.34
N SER A 652 1.16 26.49 -14.83
CA SER A 652 0.59 27.84 -14.93
C SER A 652 0.30 28.49 -13.57
N GLN A 653 -0.02 27.67 -12.55
CA GLN A 653 -0.39 28.16 -11.22
C GLN A 653 0.82 28.28 -10.27
N LEU A 654 1.79 27.38 -10.39
CA LEU A 654 2.85 27.22 -9.38
C LEU A 654 4.17 27.90 -9.76
N PHE A 655 4.39 28.20 -11.04
CA PHE A 655 5.61 28.87 -11.53
C PHE A 655 5.34 30.31 -12.04
N SER A 656 4.41 31.01 -11.49
CA SER A 656 4.07 32.39 -11.88
C SER A 656 5.12 33.41 -11.43
#